data_ce39c03495abf4866d7a36df311bb66f
#
_entry.id   ce39c03495abf4866d7a36df311bb66f
#
_cell.length_a   1.000
_cell.length_b   1.000
_cell.length_c   1.000
_cell.angle_alpha   90.00
_cell.angle_beta   90.00
_cell.angle_gamma   90.00
#
_symmetry.space_group_name_H-M   'P 1'
#
loop_
_entity.id
_entity.type
_entity.pdbx_description
1 polymer ?
#
loop_
_entity_poly.entity_id
_entity_poly.type
_entity_poly.pdbx_seq_one_letter_code
_entity_poly.pdbx_strand_id
1 'polypeptide(L)'
;MKPGETTKTRERAPGLDGVRALAVLIVIGFHEGASGLRGGFLGVDIFFVLSGFLITDLLIARYDRAGRLNLADFWTRRARRLLPALAVMLVVVTAAAAVIEPAQEASLRLALLAAVTYTSNWYQILHHVSYFAAISQAAAPPPFDHLWSLAIEEQFYLVWPLIVLCVIVRLDTRRTRVICALTGAAVSALVMVIQYTPGGDPSAVYYGTDTHASALLIGAALALAWPLRRLAAIPAAHTRRLDMIGIAGLVVLAWAVGHLSGGDPVVYPVGLLLAALAAAGLIAAAAGNGVIAALTSIQPLRWIGVRSYGIYLWHWPVIALGTALAGREASSPWSWLVETGVTIALASASWRFIETPIMRNGLGVTVRHWIQLIGAASRRPPASPARRAVPVTMAAAVAITFVLACYGVARPPAAAAPGGLLRQVANGERVSSESRSTPAVPSPSSAPSPVGRAPARAGATPTPPTTCRPAQPRVSGSQVTAVGDSVMLASATALEAALPGVYIDAKVDRQMATGLALVRSLAAAGRLRHVVVVSLGTNGTVTARQLRQLQRAAGPGRELVLVSTFGPQAWEHAVNTALAAAAARPGKQTELANWHAAIAARPALLWPDGIHPRPAGARLYARVVRAAIKAGLTTGQRSSCAASPSGSA
;
A
#
# COMPACT_ATOMS: atom_id res chain seq x y z
N MET A 1 7.44 9.34 -63.23
CA MET A 1 7.57 10.22 -62.05
C MET A 1 6.59 9.75 -61.00
N LYS A 2 7.03 9.16 -59.91
CA LYS A 2 6.23 8.81 -58.75
C LYS A 2 6.28 10.02 -57.79
N PRO A 3 5.18 10.57 -57.35
CA PRO A 3 5.22 11.59 -56.27
C PRO A 3 5.58 10.87 -54.98
N GLY A 4 6.66 11.31 -54.35
CA GLY A 4 7.08 10.85 -53.06
C GLY A 4 6.03 11.27 -52.02
N GLU A 5 5.30 10.32 -51.46
CA GLU A 5 4.61 10.46 -50.20
C GLU A 5 5.66 10.67 -49.09
N THR A 6 5.96 11.92 -48.82
CA THR A 6 6.55 12.28 -47.54
C THR A 6 5.48 11.95 -46.47
N THR A 7 5.59 10.77 -45.88
CA THR A 7 4.96 10.45 -44.60
C THR A 7 5.44 11.52 -43.60
N LYS A 8 4.62 12.57 -43.41
CA LYS A 8 4.83 13.56 -42.33
C LYS A 8 4.93 12.77 -41.03
N THR A 9 6.15 12.58 -40.59
CA THR A 9 6.46 12.07 -39.26
C THR A 9 5.62 12.87 -38.28
N ARG A 10 4.75 12.14 -37.56
CA ARG A 10 3.94 12.69 -36.46
C ARG A 10 4.89 13.51 -35.58
N GLU A 11 4.62 14.81 -35.42
CA GLU A 11 5.41 15.70 -34.60
C GLU A 11 5.54 15.06 -33.20
N ARG A 12 6.73 14.52 -32.92
CA ARG A 12 7.08 14.00 -31.60
C ARG A 12 7.46 15.21 -30.76
N ALA A 13 6.82 15.39 -29.60
CA ALA A 13 7.28 16.33 -28.61
C ALA A 13 8.33 15.62 -27.71
N PRO A 14 9.63 15.77 -27.97
CA PRO A 14 10.68 15.06 -27.24
C PRO A 14 10.69 15.40 -25.76
N GLY A 15 10.20 16.60 -25.38
CA GLY A 15 10.09 17.04 -24.01
C GLY A 15 9.15 16.17 -23.17
N LEU A 16 8.12 15.56 -23.78
CA LEU A 16 7.22 14.64 -23.06
C LEU A 16 7.94 13.34 -22.66
N ASP A 17 8.92 12.88 -23.43
CA ASP A 17 9.75 11.75 -23.03
C ASP A 17 10.62 12.13 -21.81
N GLY A 18 11.10 13.37 -21.73
CA GLY A 18 11.80 13.86 -20.53
C GLY A 18 10.90 13.94 -19.29
N VAL A 19 9.64 14.36 -19.43
CA VAL A 19 8.69 14.32 -18.32
C VAL A 19 8.46 12.89 -17.83
N ARG A 20 8.37 11.90 -18.74
CA ARG A 20 8.32 10.48 -18.37
C ARG A 20 9.55 10.01 -17.63
N ALA A 21 10.74 10.50 -18.04
CA ALA A 21 11.99 10.16 -17.38
C ALA A 21 12.00 10.69 -15.94
N LEU A 22 11.60 11.95 -15.73
CA LEU A 22 11.50 12.53 -14.39
C LEU A 22 10.52 11.73 -13.53
N ALA A 23 9.34 11.42 -14.04
CA ALA A 23 8.32 10.67 -13.33
C ALA A 23 8.81 9.29 -12.88
N VAL A 24 9.44 8.50 -13.77
CA VAL A 24 9.93 7.16 -13.41
C VAL A 24 11.10 7.20 -12.45
N LEU A 25 12.02 8.18 -12.56
CA LEU A 25 13.13 8.33 -11.64
C LEU A 25 12.67 8.70 -10.22
N ILE A 26 11.66 9.57 -10.11
CA ILE A 26 11.04 9.93 -8.84
C ILE A 26 10.39 8.69 -8.19
N VAL A 27 9.67 7.87 -8.97
CA VAL A 27 9.05 6.63 -8.48
C VAL A 27 10.10 5.63 -8.00
N ILE A 28 11.18 5.41 -8.77
CA ILE A 28 12.26 4.49 -8.36
C ILE A 28 12.89 4.96 -7.06
N GLY A 29 13.30 6.24 -6.99
CA GLY A 29 13.91 6.78 -5.77
C GLY A 29 13.02 6.69 -4.54
N PHE A 30 11.70 6.82 -4.70
CA PHE A 30 10.73 6.60 -3.64
C PHE A 30 10.70 5.13 -3.16
N HIS A 31 10.66 4.18 -4.09
CA HIS A 31 10.65 2.76 -3.76
C HIS A 31 11.97 2.25 -3.16
N GLU A 32 13.07 2.87 -3.53
CA GLU A 32 14.39 2.64 -2.90
C GLU A 32 14.52 3.29 -1.51
N GLY A 33 13.55 4.09 -1.08
CA GLY A 33 13.55 4.75 0.22
C GLY A 33 14.46 5.98 0.33
N ALA A 34 14.73 6.67 -0.79
CA ALA A 34 15.53 7.89 -0.80
C ALA A 34 14.91 8.98 0.08
N SER A 35 15.63 9.45 1.10
CA SER A 35 15.13 10.34 2.17
C SER A 35 14.56 11.68 1.67
N GLY A 36 15.02 12.16 0.51
CA GLY A 36 14.54 13.40 -0.13
C GLY A 36 13.32 13.22 -1.05
N LEU A 37 12.79 11.99 -1.21
CA LEU A 37 11.72 11.67 -2.15
C LEU A 37 10.48 11.06 -1.47
N ARG A 38 10.13 11.55 -0.28
CA ARG A 38 8.98 11.04 0.52
C ARG A 38 7.67 11.06 -0.23
N GLY A 39 7.44 12.07 -1.08
CA GLY A 39 6.28 12.21 -1.95
C GLY A 39 6.50 11.64 -3.35
N GLY A 40 7.49 10.78 -3.57
CA GLY A 40 7.81 10.26 -4.90
C GLY A 40 6.74 9.35 -5.51
N PHE A 41 5.78 8.89 -4.73
CA PHE A 41 4.56 8.24 -5.21
C PHE A 41 3.75 9.14 -6.16
N LEU A 42 3.87 10.48 -6.06
CA LEU A 42 3.26 11.45 -6.98
C LEU A 42 3.81 11.36 -8.42
N GLY A 43 4.93 10.66 -8.63
CA GLY A 43 5.42 10.35 -9.97
C GLY A 43 4.42 9.53 -10.80
N VAL A 44 3.58 8.73 -10.16
CA VAL A 44 2.48 7.99 -10.80
C VAL A 44 1.41 8.95 -11.33
N ASP A 45 1.07 9.99 -10.56
CA ASP A 45 0.10 11.02 -10.99
C ASP A 45 0.58 11.79 -12.23
N ILE A 46 1.89 12.06 -12.32
CA ILE A 46 2.48 12.65 -13.54
C ILE A 46 2.25 11.72 -14.75
N PHE A 47 2.41 10.40 -14.59
CA PHE A 47 2.11 9.44 -15.65
C PHE A 47 0.63 9.44 -16.01
N PHE A 48 -0.28 9.49 -15.04
CA PHE A 48 -1.71 9.53 -15.30
C PHE A 48 -2.12 10.77 -16.09
N VAL A 49 -1.67 11.96 -15.71
CA VAL A 49 -1.93 13.19 -16.48
C VAL A 49 -1.36 13.08 -17.90
N LEU A 50 -0.14 12.55 -18.05
CA LEU A 50 0.49 12.38 -19.36
C LEU A 50 -0.27 11.37 -20.24
N SER A 51 -0.74 10.27 -19.65
CA SER A 51 -1.53 9.24 -20.31
C SER A 51 -2.88 9.79 -20.76
N GLY A 52 -3.58 10.51 -19.90
CA GLY A 52 -4.82 11.21 -20.25
C GLY A 52 -4.63 12.19 -21.40
N PHE A 53 -3.56 12.99 -21.36
CA PHE A 53 -3.21 13.93 -22.42
C PHE A 53 -2.93 13.24 -23.75
N LEU A 54 -2.01 12.28 -23.78
CA LEU A 54 -1.56 11.65 -25.02
C LEU A 54 -2.62 10.79 -25.69
N ILE A 55 -3.44 10.09 -24.90
CA ILE A 55 -4.52 9.26 -25.45
C ILE A 55 -5.63 10.13 -26.02
N THR A 56 -6.02 11.16 -25.30
CA THR A 56 -7.08 12.08 -25.77
C THR A 56 -6.65 12.83 -27.03
N ASP A 57 -5.42 13.38 -27.06
CA ASP A 57 -4.85 14.03 -28.24
C ASP A 57 -4.82 13.07 -29.45
N LEU A 58 -4.42 11.83 -29.24
CA LEU A 58 -4.40 10.80 -30.28
C LEU A 58 -5.80 10.52 -30.84
N LEU A 59 -6.80 10.35 -29.97
CA LEU A 59 -8.17 10.03 -30.37
C LEU A 59 -8.80 11.19 -31.12
N ILE A 60 -8.72 12.41 -30.60
CA ILE A 60 -9.27 13.60 -31.22
C ILE A 60 -8.58 13.89 -32.56
N ALA A 61 -7.24 13.81 -32.62
CA ALA A 61 -6.51 14.01 -33.87
C ALA A 61 -6.84 12.96 -34.95
N ARG A 62 -7.25 11.77 -34.59
CA ARG A 62 -7.74 10.75 -35.53
C ARG A 62 -9.15 11.03 -35.98
N TYR A 63 -10.02 11.39 -35.04
CA TYR A 63 -11.41 11.76 -35.35
C TYR A 63 -11.47 12.97 -36.29
N ASP A 64 -10.71 14.02 -35.97
CA ASP A 64 -10.64 15.24 -36.78
C ASP A 64 -10.16 14.97 -38.22
N ARG A 65 -9.32 13.96 -38.44
CA ARG A 65 -8.78 13.60 -39.75
C ARG A 65 -9.69 12.67 -40.57
N ALA A 66 -10.33 11.72 -39.90
CA ALA A 66 -11.02 10.60 -40.57
C ALA A 66 -12.57 10.64 -40.39
N GLY A 67 -13.09 11.54 -39.54
CA GLY A 67 -14.53 11.60 -39.20
C GLY A 67 -15.02 10.39 -38.40
N ARG A 68 -14.12 9.44 -38.10
CA ARG A 68 -14.43 8.19 -37.38
C ARG A 68 -13.26 7.71 -36.55
N LEU A 69 -13.55 6.94 -35.49
CA LEU A 69 -12.55 6.25 -34.65
C LEU A 69 -12.61 4.75 -34.94
N ASN A 70 -11.50 4.18 -35.36
CA ASN A 70 -11.34 2.74 -35.40
C ASN A 70 -10.76 2.27 -34.06
N LEU A 71 -11.64 1.84 -33.15
CA LEU A 71 -11.28 1.40 -31.81
C LEU A 71 -10.46 0.11 -31.81
N ALA A 72 -10.80 -0.84 -32.70
CA ALA A 72 -10.06 -2.09 -32.82
C ALA A 72 -8.58 -1.86 -33.20
N ASP A 73 -8.34 -0.93 -34.15
CA ASP A 73 -7.00 -0.52 -34.52
C ASP A 73 -6.28 0.23 -33.38
N PHE A 74 -6.99 1.04 -32.61
CA PHE A 74 -6.44 1.70 -31.43
C PHE A 74 -5.99 0.69 -30.38
N TRP A 75 -6.87 -0.24 -29.96
CA TRP A 75 -6.55 -1.25 -28.95
C TRP A 75 -5.48 -2.23 -29.42
N THR A 76 -5.51 -2.65 -30.68
CA THR A 76 -4.45 -3.53 -31.25
C THR A 76 -3.07 -2.89 -31.16
N ARG A 77 -2.95 -1.60 -31.47
CA ARG A 77 -1.65 -0.89 -31.34
C ARG A 77 -1.21 -0.75 -29.89
N ARG A 78 -2.14 -0.55 -28.94
CA ARG A 78 -1.82 -0.51 -27.51
C ARG A 78 -1.38 -1.90 -27.02
N ALA A 79 -2.14 -2.93 -27.34
CA ALA A 79 -1.81 -4.30 -26.99
C ALA A 79 -0.41 -4.69 -27.49
N ARG A 80 -0.07 -4.40 -28.77
CA ARG A 80 1.27 -4.65 -29.33
C ARG A 80 2.39 -3.90 -28.60
N ARG A 81 2.09 -2.77 -27.99
CA ARG A 81 3.08 -1.97 -27.26
C ARG A 81 3.28 -2.44 -25.82
N LEU A 82 2.23 -2.87 -25.13
CA LEU A 82 2.23 -3.06 -23.67
C LEU A 82 2.25 -4.54 -23.28
N LEU A 83 1.40 -5.39 -23.90
CA LEU A 83 1.27 -6.79 -23.51
C LEU A 83 2.55 -7.63 -23.64
N PRO A 84 3.38 -7.48 -24.68
CA PRO A 84 4.54 -8.37 -24.82
C PRO A 84 5.58 -8.19 -23.71
N ALA A 85 5.87 -6.94 -23.32
CA ALA A 85 6.81 -6.66 -22.24
C ALA A 85 6.24 -7.11 -20.89
N LEU A 86 4.95 -6.84 -20.64
CA LEU A 86 4.25 -7.30 -19.43
C LEU A 86 4.30 -8.83 -19.33
N ALA A 87 3.93 -9.55 -20.40
CA ALA A 87 3.92 -11.02 -20.39
C ALA A 87 5.30 -11.62 -20.09
N VAL A 88 6.37 -11.07 -20.69
CA VAL A 88 7.74 -11.53 -20.41
C VAL A 88 8.13 -11.24 -18.96
N MET A 89 7.84 -10.05 -18.45
CA MET A 89 8.10 -9.71 -17.06
C MET A 89 7.36 -10.66 -16.12
N LEU A 90 6.06 -10.88 -16.32
CA LEU A 90 5.26 -11.79 -15.49
C LEU A 90 5.84 -13.21 -15.47
N VAL A 91 6.23 -13.75 -16.62
CA VAL A 91 6.83 -15.09 -16.70
C VAL A 91 8.17 -15.16 -15.98
N VAL A 92 9.06 -14.20 -16.23
CA VAL A 92 10.40 -14.18 -15.60
C VAL A 92 10.31 -13.99 -14.08
N VAL A 93 9.48 -13.07 -13.63
CA VAL A 93 9.32 -12.77 -12.21
C VAL A 93 8.63 -13.93 -11.47
N THR A 94 7.63 -14.57 -12.08
CA THR A 94 6.99 -15.77 -11.50
C THR A 94 8.00 -16.90 -11.36
N ALA A 95 8.83 -17.14 -12.38
CA ALA A 95 9.88 -18.15 -12.32
C ALA A 95 10.93 -17.84 -11.23
N ALA A 96 11.36 -16.60 -11.13
CA ALA A 96 12.31 -16.16 -10.10
C ALA A 96 11.72 -16.28 -8.69
N ALA A 97 10.48 -15.84 -8.49
CA ALA A 97 9.79 -15.93 -7.21
C ALA A 97 9.57 -17.39 -6.77
N ALA A 98 9.25 -18.30 -7.69
CA ALA A 98 9.13 -19.74 -7.39
C ALA A 98 10.42 -20.37 -6.86
N VAL A 99 11.58 -19.82 -7.21
CA VAL A 99 12.90 -20.29 -6.75
C VAL A 99 13.33 -19.56 -5.46
N ILE A 100 13.14 -18.24 -5.40
CA ILE A 100 13.65 -17.38 -4.33
C ILE A 100 12.71 -17.39 -3.12
N GLU A 101 11.39 -17.34 -3.34
CA GLU A 101 10.37 -17.22 -2.28
C GLU A 101 9.22 -18.22 -2.43
N PRO A 102 9.47 -19.53 -2.33
CA PRO A 102 8.43 -20.54 -2.52
C PRO A 102 7.27 -20.46 -1.50
N ALA A 103 7.45 -19.74 -0.40
CA ALA A 103 6.41 -19.57 0.62
C ALA A 103 5.27 -18.61 0.22
N GLN A 104 5.48 -17.71 -0.76
CA GLN A 104 4.49 -16.71 -1.20
C GLN A 104 3.61 -17.17 -2.38
N GLU A 105 3.69 -18.43 -2.79
CA GLU A 105 3.07 -18.94 -4.03
C GLU A 105 1.54 -18.73 -4.12
N ALA A 106 0.81 -18.85 -3.02
CA ALA A 106 -0.65 -18.72 -3.05
C ALA A 106 -1.11 -17.28 -3.35
N SER A 107 -0.47 -16.28 -2.75
CA SER A 107 -0.73 -14.86 -3.02
C SER A 107 -0.26 -14.47 -4.42
N LEU A 108 0.86 -15.03 -4.88
CA LEU A 108 1.44 -14.79 -6.19
C LEU A 108 0.47 -15.17 -7.33
N ARG A 109 -0.27 -16.28 -7.21
CA ARG A 109 -1.24 -16.72 -8.23
C ARG A 109 -2.38 -15.74 -8.41
N LEU A 110 -2.97 -15.28 -7.31
CA LEU A 110 -4.07 -14.31 -7.37
C LEU A 110 -3.57 -12.95 -7.88
N ALA A 111 -2.38 -12.52 -7.44
CA ALA A 111 -1.74 -11.31 -7.94
C ALA A 111 -1.41 -11.42 -9.44
N LEU A 112 -0.93 -12.58 -9.92
CA LEU A 112 -0.68 -12.85 -11.33
C LEU A 112 -1.97 -12.78 -12.15
N LEU A 113 -3.05 -13.42 -11.68
CA LEU A 113 -4.35 -13.34 -12.33
C LEU A 113 -4.86 -11.90 -12.41
N ALA A 114 -4.76 -11.16 -11.31
CA ALA A 114 -5.13 -9.75 -11.25
C ALA A 114 -4.28 -8.89 -12.20
N ALA A 115 -2.98 -9.20 -12.34
CA ALA A 115 -2.08 -8.52 -13.27
C ALA A 115 -2.45 -8.78 -14.75
N VAL A 116 -2.73 -10.03 -15.11
CA VAL A 116 -3.13 -10.41 -16.47
C VAL A 116 -4.49 -9.80 -16.86
N THR A 117 -5.41 -9.67 -15.92
CA THR A 117 -6.74 -9.11 -16.14
C THR A 117 -6.82 -7.60 -15.93
N TYR A 118 -5.69 -6.95 -15.61
CA TYR A 118 -5.65 -5.51 -15.26
C TYR A 118 -6.61 -5.11 -14.14
N THR A 119 -6.72 -5.96 -13.12
CA THR A 119 -7.52 -5.73 -11.91
C THR A 119 -6.69 -5.68 -10.64
N SER A 120 -5.37 -5.50 -10.75
CA SER A 120 -4.44 -5.50 -9.61
C SER A 120 -4.81 -4.47 -8.55
N ASN A 121 -5.29 -3.29 -8.93
CA ASN A 121 -5.73 -2.26 -8.00
C ASN A 121 -6.96 -2.71 -7.18
N TRP A 122 -7.95 -3.33 -7.81
CA TRP A 122 -9.13 -3.87 -7.12
C TRP A 122 -8.78 -5.08 -6.25
N TYR A 123 -7.85 -5.93 -6.73
CA TYR A 123 -7.30 -7.02 -5.93
C TYR A 123 -6.70 -6.50 -4.62
N GLN A 124 -5.88 -5.45 -4.68
CA GLN A 124 -5.24 -4.86 -3.50
C GLN A 124 -6.24 -4.20 -2.56
N ILE A 125 -7.27 -3.51 -3.08
CA ILE A 125 -8.36 -2.95 -2.28
C ILE A 125 -9.12 -4.05 -1.54
N LEU A 126 -9.53 -5.11 -2.25
CA LEU A 126 -10.31 -6.21 -1.69
C LEU A 126 -9.53 -7.04 -0.65
N HIS A 127 -8.22 -7.14 -0.80
CA HIS A 127 -7.35 -7.85 0.13
C HIS A 127 -6.70 -6.93 1.17
N HIS A 128 -7.12 -5.67 1.25
CA HIS A 128 -6.62 -4.67 2.20
C HIS A 128 -5.10 -4.54 2.21
N VAL A 129 -4.46 -4.61 1.03
CA VAL A 129 -3.02 -4.43 0.89
C VAL A 129 -2.67 -2.96 1.10
N SER A 130 -1.85 -2.66 2.09
CA SER A 130 -1.40 -1.29 2.33
C SER A 130 -0.22 -0.94 1.44
N TYR A 131 -0.40 0.05 0.55
CA TYR A 131 0.67 0.55 -0.33
C TYR A 131 1.85 1.14 0.46
N PHE A 132 1.53 2.00 1.43
CA PHE A 132 2.55 2.73 2.19
C PHE A 132 3.22 1.86 3.25
N ALA A 133 2.53 0.85 3.78
CA ALA A 133 3.14 -0.12 4.68
C ALA A 133 4.09 -1.08 3.94
N ALA A 134 3.77 -1.51 2.74
CA ALA A 134 4.61 -2.40 1.94
C ALA A 134 6.02 -1.82 1.69
N ILE A 135 6.12 -0.50 1.51
CA ILE A 135 7.40 0.21 1.30
C ILE A 135 8.23 0.26 2.59
N SER A 136 7.61 0.22 3.77
CA SER A 136 8.28 0.35 5.07
C SER A 136 8.56 -0.97 5.77
N GLN A 137 8.04 -2.11 5.28
CA GLN A 137 8.19 -3.41 5.90
C GLN A 137 9.57 -4.04 5.64
N ALA A 138 10.12 -4.75 6.63
CA ALA A 138 11.39 -5.48 6.50
C ALA A 138 11.26 -6.78 5.69
N ALA A 139 10.05 -7.32 5.54
CA ALA A 139 9.78 -8.47 4.69
C ALA A 139 9.80 -8.06 3.20
N ALA A 140 10.21 -8.98 2.32
CA ALA A 140 10.19 -8.76 0.90
C ALA A 140 8.76 -8.50 0.43
N PRO A 141 8.49 -7.38 -0.27
CA PRO A 141 7.16 -7.05 -0.74
C PRO A 141 6.76 -7.96 -1.92
N PRO A 142 5.44 -8.19 -2.14
CA PRO A 142 4.99 -8.95 -3.29
C PRO A 142 5.45 -8.33 -4.62
N PRO A 143 6.00 -9.12 -5.56
CA PRO A 143 6.70 -8.58 -6.73
C PRO A 143 5.79 -7.92 -7.78
N PHE A 144 4.47 -8.07 -7.68
CA PHE A 144 3.49 -7.50 -8.62
C PHE A 144 2.70 -6.33 -8.08
N ASP A 145 2.99 -5.84 -6.87
CA ASP A 145 2.19 -4.81 -6.22
C ASP A 145 2.14 -3.49 -6.99
N HIS A 146 3.22 -3.11 -7.68
CA HIS A 146 3.27 -1.88 -8.48
C HIS A 146 2.32 -1.87 -9.69
N LEU A 147 1.78 -3.02 -10.10
CA LEU A 147 0.91 -3.13 -11.28
C LEU A 147 -0.49 -2.53 -11.08
N TRP A 148 -0.83 -2.08 -9.88
CA TRP A 148 -2.09 -1.39 -9.61
C TRP A 148 -2.27 -0.13 -10.48
N SER A 149 -1.23 0.66 -10.66
CA SER A 149 -1.31 1.89 -11.45
C SER A 149 -1.47 1.60 -12.94
N LEU A 150 -0.78 0.55 -13.43
CA LEU A 150 -0.93 0.08 -14.80
C LEU A 150 -2.37 -0.43 -15.05
N ALA A 151 -2.98 -1.09 -14.05
CA ALA A 151 -4.37 -1.52 -14.13
C ALA A 151 -5.32 -0.32 -14.33
N ILE A 152 -5.15 0.77 -13.59
CA ILE A 152 -5.93 2.00 -13.75
C ILE A 152 -5.74 2.60 -15.15
N GLU A 153 -4.50 2.68 -15.64
CA GLU A 153 -4.23 3.18 -17.00
C GLU A 153 -4.91 2.34 -18.09
N GLU A 154 -4.84 1.01 -18.01
CA GLU A 154 -5.42 0.13 -19.00
C GLU A 154 -6.95 0.12 -18.95
N GLN A 155 -7.56 0.23 -17.76
CA GLN A 155 -8.99 0.46 -17.60
C GLN A 155 -9.42 1.78 -18.28
N PHE A 156 -8.63 2.84 -18.09
CA PHE A 156 -8.86 4.11 -18.81
C PHE A 156 -8.70 3.93 -20.33
N TYR A 157 -7.70 3.20 -20.83
CA TYR A 157 -7.51 2.94 -22.27
C TYR A 157 -8.62 2.08 -22.88
N LEU A 158 -9.31 1.30 -22.06
CA LEU A 158 -10.48 0.53 -22.49
C LEU A 158 -11.73 1.42 -22.58
N VAL A 159 -12.00 2.20 -21.53
CA VAL A 159 -13.27 2.95 -21.35
C VAL A 159 -13.24 4.32 -22.04
N TRP A 160 -12.14 5.05 -21.92
CA TRP A 160 -12.05 6.43 -22.42
C TRP A 160 -12.29 6.58 -23.93
N PRO A 161 -11.77 5.71 -24.83
CA PRO A 161 -12.09 5.80 -26.26
C PRO A 161 -13.57 5.65 -26.57
N LEU A 162 -14.32 4.87 -25.78
CA LEU A 162 -15.77 4.75 -25.90
C LEU A 162 -16.46 6.05 -25.48
N ILE A 163 -16.03 6.65 -24.36
CA ILE A 163 -16.54 7.95 -23.90
C ILE A 163 -16.25 9.04 -24.94
N VAL A 164 -15.03 9.06 -25.51
CA VAL A 164 -14.69 10.00 -26.58
C VAL A 164 -15.61 9.82 -27.78
N LEU A 165 -15.84 8.59 -28.24
CA LEU A 165 -16.68 8.29 -29.40
C LEU A 165 -18.16 8.58 -29.13
N CYS A 166 -18.68 8.22 -27.96
CA CYS A 166 -20.09 8.28 -27.64
C CYS A 166 -20.56 9.65 -27.11
N VAL A 167 -19.66 10.39 -26.47
CA VAL A 167 -19.98 11.63 -25.76
C VAL A 167 -19.14 12.80 -26.29
N ILE A 168 -17.83 12.78 -26.14
CA ILE A 168 -16.97 13.95 -26.31
C ILE A 168 -17.04 14.52 -27.73
N VAL A 169 -16.98 13.67 -28.77
CA VAL A 169 -17.03 14.15 -30.18
C VAL A 169 -18.39 14.67 -30.59
N ARG A 170 -19.47 14.33 -29.86
CA ARG A 170 -20.83 14.80 -30.11
C ARG A 170 -21.14 16.16 -29.48
N LEU A 171 -20.26 16.62 -28.56
CA LEU A 171 -20.39 17.96 -28.00
C LEU A 171 -19.95 19.01 -29.03
N ASP A 172 -20.77 20.03 -29.25
CA ASP A 172 -20.61 20.98 -30.33
C ASP A 172 -19.38 21.86 -30.20
N THR A 173 -19.08 22.31 -28.98
CA THR A 173 -17.98 23.24 -28.76
C THR A 173 -16.81 22.60 -28.03
N ARG A 174 -15.62 23.12 -28.32
CA ARG A 174 -14.40 22.74 -27.57
C ARG A 174 -14.56 23.04 -26.08
N ARG A 175 -15.21 24.15 -25.73
CA ARG A 175 -15.44 24.55 -24.34
C ARG A 175 -16.26 23.48 -23.58
N THR A 176 -17.35 23.00 -24.18
CA THR A 176 -18.21 21.96 -23.58
C THR A 176 -17.47 20.65 -23.41
N ARG A 177 -16.58 20.25 -24.34
CA ARG A 177 -15.73 19.08 -24.23
C ARG A 177 -14.76 19.17 -23.04
N VAL A 178 -14.10 20.33 -22.88
CA VAL A 178 -13.21 20.61 -21.75
C VAL A 178 -13.97 20.59 -20.43
N ILE A 179 -15.12 21.26 -20.36
CA ILE A 179 -15.97 21.30 -19.17
C ILE A 179 -16.38 19.87 -18.79
N CYS A 180 -16.82 19.05 -19.75
CA CYS A 180 -17.20 17.66 -19.50
C CYS A 180 -16.06 16.85 -18.86
N ALA A 181 -14.84 16.95 -19.40
CA ALA A 181 -13.67 16.27 -18.83
C ALA A 181 -13.31 16.80 -17.43
N LEU A 182 -13.35 18.13 -17.21
CA LEU A 182 -13.09 18.74 -15.90
C LEU A 182 -14.19 18.40 -14.87
N THR A 183 -15.46 18.31 -15.29
CA THR A 183 -16.54 17.83 -14.41
C THR A 183 -16.28 16.40 -13.96
N GLY A 184 -15.89 15.51 -14.89
CA GLY A 184 -15.48 14.16 -14.53
C GLY A 184 -14.31 14.12 -13.56
N ALA A 185 -13.30 14.97 -13.77
CA ALA A 185 -12.16 15.10 -12.86
C ALA A 185 -12.59 15.60 -11.46
N ALA A 186 -13.47 16.58 -11.40
CA ALA A 186 -14.02 17.12 -10.15
C ALA A 186 -14.86 16.07 -9.40
N VAL A 187 -15.67 15.28 -10.11
CA VAL A 187 -16.43 14.18 -9.51
C VAL A 187 -15.50 13.13 -8.93
N SER A 188 -14.47 12.71 -9.67
CA SER A 188 -13.47 11.76 -9.17
C SER A 188 -12.72 12.29 -7.92
N ALA A 189 -12.31 13.57 -7.94
CA ALA A 189 -11.70 14.20 -6.77
C ALA A 189 -12.66 14.29 -5.58
N LEU A 190 -13.94 14.55 -5.81
CA LEU A 190 -14.97 14.56 -4.76
C LEU A 190 -15.18 13.17 -4.18
N VAL A 191 -15.22 12.12 -5.02
CA VAL A 191 -15.29 10.72 -4.56
C VAL A 191 -14.09 10.39 -3.66
N MET A 192 -12.88 10.84 -4.02
CA MET A 192 -11.68 10.70 -3.19
C MET A 192 -11.87 11.35 -1.81
N VAL A 193 -12.35 12.58 -1.76
CA VAL A 193 -12.60 13.30 -0.49
C VAL A 193 -13.64 12.58 0.38
N ILE A 194 -14.71 12.06 -0.23
CA ILE A 194 -15.78 11.35 0.49
C ILE A 194 -15.30 10.01 1.05
N GLN A 195 -14.50 9.27 0.29
CA GLN A 195 -13.98 7.96 0.72
C GLN A 195 -12.80 8.06 1.69
N TYR A 196 -12.09 9.19 1.69
CA TYR A 196 -10.93 9.36 2.55
C TYR A 196 -11.30 9.47 4.02
N THR A 197 -10.73 8.60 4.84
CA THR A 197 -10.90 8.62 6.29
C THR A 197 -9.62 9.14 6.96
N PRO A 198 -9.65 10.35 7.55
CA PRO A 198 -8.48 10.90 8.24
C PRO A 198 -7.96 9.99 9.36
N GLY A 199 -6.67 9.67 9.33
CA GLY A 199 -6.02 8.78 10.31
C GLY A 199 -6.22 7.28 10.05
N GLY A 200 -6.92 6.90 8.98
CA GLY A 200 -6.98 5.54 8.45
C GLY A 200 -5.86 5.26 7.44
N ASP A 201 -5.76 4.02 6.96
CA ASP A 201 -4.89 3.67 5.84
C ASP A 201 -5.50 4.23 4.53
N PRO A 202 -4.80 5.13 3.83
CA PRO A 202 -5.31 5.75 2.62
C PRO A 202 -5.16 4.87 1.37
N SER A 203 -4.60 3.67 1.49
CA SER A 203 -4.25 2.83 0.33
C SER A 203 -5.44 2.49 -0.55
N ALA A 204 -6.62 2.23 0.03
CA ALA A 204 -7.82 1.94 -0.74
C ALA A 204 -8.23 3.13 -1.63
N VAL A 205 -8.12 4.35 -1.12
CA VAL A 205 -8.40 5.59 -1.86
C VAL A 205 -7.31 5.85 -2.91
N TYR A 206 -6.07 5.48 -2.60
CA TYR A 206 -4.94 5.60 -3.52
C TYR A 206 -4.98 4.58 -4.65
N TYR A 207 -5.51 3.38 -4.45
CA TYR A 207 -5.66 2.34 -5.48
C TYR A 207 -6.91 2.51 -6.35
N GLY A 208 -7.88 3.32 -5.94
CA GLY A 208 -9.18 3.44 -6.61
C GLY A 208 -9.08 4.00 -8.03
N THR A 209 -9.69 3.34 -9.01
CA THR A 209 -9.83 3.90 -10.37
C THR A 209 -10.75 5.11 -10.36
N ASP A 210 -11.79 5.07 -9.56
CA ASP A 210 -12.78 6.13 -9.36
C ASP A 210 -12.17 7.39 -8.71
N THR A 211 -11.23 7.23 -7.81
CA THR A 211 -10.54 8.31 -7.10
C THR A 211 -9.38 8.90 -7.91
N HIS A 212 -8.61 8.08 -8.64
CA HIS A 212 -7.47 8.52 -9.45
C HIS A 212 -7.82 8.94 -10.90
N ALA A 213 -9.04 8.72 -11.37
CA ALA A 213 -9.48 9.19 -12.68
C ALA A 213 -9.33 10.71 -12.84
N SER A 214 -9.32 11.49 -11.75
CA SER A 214 -9.09 12.93 -11.75
C SER A 214 -7.82 13.34 -12.51
N ALA A 215 -6.67 12.69 -12.25
CA ALA A 215 -5.41 12.99 -12.90
C ALA A 215 -5.44 12.67 -14.41
N LEU A 216 -6.00 11.51 -14.80
CA LEU A 216 -6.21 11.12 -16.20
C LEU A 216 -7.11 12.11 -16.93
N LEU A 217 -8.22 12.54 -16.30
CA LEU A 217 -9.19 13.46 -16.89
C LEU A 217 -8.67 14.91 -16.95
N ILE A 218 -7.80 15.34 -16.02
CA ILE A 218 -7.08 16.63 -16.15
C ILE A 218 -6.17 16.60 -17.37
N GLY A 219 -5.45 15.50 -17.59
CA GLY A 219 -4.66 15.31 -18.80
C GLY A 219 -5.52 15.32 -20.09
N ALA A 220 -6.66 14.66 -20.05
CA ALA A 220 -7.64 14.68 -21.15
C ALA A 220 -8.18 16.10 -21.42
N ALA A 221 -8.53 16.85 -20.38
CA ALA A 221 -8.99 18.23 -20.48
C ALA A 221 -7.91 19.14 -21.09
N LEU A 222 -6.63 18.94 -20.71
CA LEU A 222 -5.50 19.65 -21.32
C LEU A 222 -5.41 19.36 -22.83
N ALA A 223 -5.53 18.12 -23.27
CA ALA A 223 -5.50 17.75 -24.69
C ALA A 223 -6.69 18.36 -25.47
N LEU A 224 -7.87 18.35 -24.86
CA LEU A 224 -9.06 19.00 -25.43
C LEU A 224 -8.91 20.52 -25.49
N ALA A 225 -8.30 21.14 -24.48
CA ALA A 225 -8.05 22.58 -24.43
C ALA A 225 -6.90 23.01 -25.37
N TRP A 226 -5.78 22.32 -25.33
CA TRP A 226 -4.57 22.61 -26.11
C TRP A 226 -3.97 21.32 -26.69
N PRO A 227 -4.45 20.87 -27.87
CA PRO A 227 -3.86 19.71 -28.54
C PRO A 227 -2.36 19.89 -28.79
N LEU A 228 -1.62 18.78 -28.82
CA LEU A 228 -0.16 18.75 -28.99
C LEU A 228 0.32 19.63 -30.15
N ARG A 229 -0.37 19.58 -31.32
CA ARG A 229 -0.07 20.40 -32.48
C ARG A 229 -0.13 21.91 -32.22
N ARG A 230 -1.02 22.37 -31.31
CA ARG A 230 -1.13 23.79 -30.95
C ARG A 230 -0.08 24.20 -29.96
N LEU A 231 0.24 23.33 -28.99
CA LEU A 231 1.31 23.56 -28.03
C LEU A 231 2.67 23.65 -28.75
N ALA A 232 2.92 22.75 -29.70
CA ALA A 232 4.15 22.78 -30.51
C ALA A 232 4.26 24.01 -31.44
N ALA A 233 3.15 24.64 -31.78
CA ALA A 233 3.10 25.81 -32.68
C ALA A 233 2.84 27.14 -31.94
N ILE A 234 3.05 27.20 -30.62
CA ILE A 234 2.83 28.42 -29.83
C ILE A 234 3.77 29.54 -30.29
N PRO A 235 3.24 30.76 -30.55
CA PRO A 235 4.09 31.91 -30.91
C PRO A 235 5.07 32.26 -29.79
N ALA A 236 6.27 32.75 -30.17
CA ALA A 236 7.34 33.12 -29.23
C ALA A 236 6.87 34.07 -28.11
N ALA A 237 5.96 35.00 -28.41
CA ALA A 237 5.38 35.91 -27.41
C ALA A 237 4.64 35.21 -26.26
N HIS A 238 4.11 34.01 -26.46
CA HIS A 238 3.39 33.23 -25.44
C HIS A 238 4.22 32.11 -24.83
N THR A 239 5.34 31.75 -25.45
CA THR A 239 6.25 30.68 -24.97
C THR A 239 6.74 30.96 -23.57
N ARG A 240 7.14 32.23 -23.27
CA ARG A 240 7.60 32.61 -21.93
C ARG A 240 6.54 32.40 -20.84
N ARG A 241 5.26 32.69 -21.14
CA ARG A 241 4.16 32.43 -20.18
C ARG A 241 3.99 30.94 -19.94
N LEU A 242 4.08 30.14 -20.98
CA LEU A 242 3.99 28.68 -20.88
C LEU A 242 5.17 28.10 -20.08
N ASP A 243 6.39 28.59 -20.31
CA ASP A 243 7.56 28.22 -19.50
C ASP A 243 7.39 28.59 -18.03
N MET A 244 6.86 29.79 -17.72
CA MET A 244 6.56 30.17 -16.33
C MET A 244 5.56 29.22 -15.66
N ILE A 245 4.52 28.79 -16.36
CA ILE A 245 3.54 27.79 -15.87
C ILE A 245 4.25 26.44 -15.64
N GLY A 246 5.12 26.03 -16.57
CA GLY A 246 5.90 24.81 -16.45
C GLY A 246 6.88 24.83 -15.30
N ILE A 247 7.57 25.96 -15.08
CA ILE A 247 8.48 26.16 -13.94
C ILE A 247 7.70 26.14 -12.63
N ALA A 248 6.58 26.85 -12.54
CA ALA A 248 5.73 26.82 -11.36
C ALA A 248 5.24 25.40 -11.05
N GLY A 249 4.81 24.65 -12.08
CA GLY A 249 4.44 23.23 -11.94
C GLY A 249 5.62 22.38 -11.45
N LEU A 250 6.81 22.57 -12.01
CA LEU A 250 8.00 21.83 -11.58
C LEU A 250 8.39 22.15 -10.11
N VAL A 251 8.30 23.42 -9.70
CA VAL A 251 8.57 23.83 -8.30
C VAL A 251 7.57 23.21 -7.35
N VAL A 252 6.26 23.24 -7.68
CA VAL A 252 5.21 22.63 -6.86
C VAL A 252 5.43 21.13 -6.75
N LEU A 253 5.71 20.43 -7.85
CA LEU A 253 6.01 18.99 -7.84
C LEU A 253 7.27 18.68 -7.05
N ALA A 254 8.35 19.43 -7.23
CA ALA A 254 9.59 19.22 -6.48
C ALA A 254 9.40 19.42 -4.98
N TRP A 255 8.65 20.45 -4.58
CA TRP A 255 8.29 20.68 -3.19
C TRP A 255 7.44 19.54 -2.65
N ALA A 256 6.39 19.12 -3.38
CA ALA A 256 5.49 18.05 -2.96
C ALA A 256 6.23 16.72 -2.81
N VAL A 257 7.11 16.37 -3.77
CA VAL A 257 7.94 15.17 -3.73
C VAL A 257 8.91 15.17 -2.54
N GLY A 258 9.45 16.32 -2.19
CA GLY A 258 10.41 16.45 -1.06
C GLY A 258 9.74 16.43 0.31
N HIS A 259 8.51 16.91 0.45
CA HIS A 259 7.90 17.24 1.76
C HIS A 259 6.65 16.43 2.08
N LEU A 260 5.82 16.05 1.10
CA LEU A 260 4.62 15.29 1.35
C LEU A 260 4.94 13.81 1.61
N SER A 261 4.16 13.21 2.48
CA SER A 261 4.21 11.77 2.77
C SER A 261 2.82 11.17 2.53
N GLY A 262 2.76 9.90 2.16
CA GLY A 262 1.49 9.21 1.93
C GLY A 262 0.54 9.15 3.12
N GLY A 263 1.05 9.38 4.34
CA GLY A 263 0.23 9.49 5.56
C GLY A 263 -0.31 10.90 5.86
N ASP A 264 0.09 11.92 5.08
CA ASP A 264 -0.31 13.29 5.36
C ASP A 264 -1.78 13.52 4.98
N PRO A 265 -2.61 14.07 5.88
CA PRO A 265 -4.03 14.25 5.64
C PRO A 265 -4.35 15.17 4.45
N VAL A 266 -3.45 16.08 4.09
CA VAL A 266 -3.64 17.04 3.00
C VAL A 266 -3.48 16.40 1.61
N VAL A 267 -2.82 15.25 1.51
CA VAL A 267 -2.50 14.60 0.22
C VAL A 267 -3.76 14.25 -0.55
N TYR A 268 -4.71 13.56 0.09
CA TYR A 268 -5.88 12.99 -0.60
C TYR A 268 -6.95 14.03 -0.96
N PRO A 269 -7.33 14.99 -0.08
CA PRO A 269 -8.34 15.98 -0.45
C PRO A 269 -7.84 17.04 -1.45
N VAL A 270 -6.55 17.40 -1.41
CA VAL A 270 -6.01 18.53 -2.18
C VAL A 270 -4.69 18.22 -2.86
N GLY A 271 -3.78 17.50 -2.21
CA GLY A 271 -2.39 17.31 -2.67
C GLY A 271 -2.29 16.64 -4.04
N LEU A 272 -3.02 15.54 -4.25
CA LEU A 272 -3.03 14.82 -5.53
C LEU A 272 -3.62 15.68 -6.66
N LEU A 273 -4.68 16.46 -6.38
CA LEU A 273 -5.26 17.36 -7.36
C LEU A 273 -4.27 18.48 -7.75
N LEU A 274 -3.60 19.08 -6.79
CA LEU A 274 -2.58 20.11 -7.05
C LEU A 274 -1.39 19.53 -7.81
N ALA A 275 -0.95 18.31 -7.48
CA ALA A 275 0.11 17.62 -8.21
C ALA A 275 -0.31 17.34 -9.66
N ALA A 276 -1.55 16.91 -9.91
CA ALA A 276 -2.08 16.69 -11.25
C ALA A 276 -2.16 17.99 -12.07
N LEU A 277 -2.58 19.11 -11.47
CA LEU A 277 -2.60 20.42 -12.12
C LEU A 277 -1.19 20.94 -12.42
N ALA A 278 -0.25 20.76 -11.48
CA ALA A 278 1.15 21.11 -11.66
C ALA A 278 1.80 20.27 -12.77
N ALA A 279 1.51 18.97 -12.81
CA ALA A 279 1.93 18.07 -13.89
C ALA A 279 1.35 18.49 -15.25
N ALA A 280 0.09 18.90 -15.30
CA ALA A 280 -0.54 19.41 -16.54
C ALA A 280 0.18 20.67 -17.06
N GLY A 281 0.55 21.60 -16.18
CA GLY A 281 1.34 22.78 -16.53
C GLY A 281 2.74 22.43 -17.06
N LEU A 282 3.43 21.49 -16.39
CA LEU A 282 4.72 20.99 -16.84
C LEU A 282 4.64 20.28 -18.20
N ILE A 283 3.63 19.42 -18.39
CA ILE A 283 3.36 18.69 -19.65
C ILE A 283 3.08 19.69 -20.79
N ALA A 284 2.26 20.72 -20.54
CA ALA A 284 1.98 21.74 -21.54
C ALA A 284 3.25 22.50 -21.98
N ALA A 285 4.12 22.88 -21.03
CA ALA A 285 5.38 23.55 -21.33
C ALA A 285 6.38 22.62 -22.04
N ALA A 286 6.49 21.37 -21.62
CA ALA A 286 7.35 20.36 -22.25
C ALA A 286 6.89 19.96 -23.66
N ALA A 287 5.59 20.09 -23.96
CA ALA A 287 5.02 19.88 -25.29
C ALA A 287 5.21 21.10 -26.22
N GLY A 288 5.58 22.25 -25.68
CA GLY A 288 5.85 23.49 -26.40
C GLY A 288 7.23 23.52 -27.08
N ASN A 289 7.72 24.75 -27.28
CA ASN A 289 9.00 25.04 -27.92
C ASN A 289 9.90 25.99 -27.08
N GLY A 290 9.64 26.10 -25.79
CA GLY A 290 10.37 26.97 -24.86
C GLY A 290 11.52 26.29 -24.14
N VAL A 291 11.97 26.94 -23.06
CA VAL A 291 13.11 26.48 -22.24
C VAL A 291 12.81 25.13 -21.58
N ILE A 292 11.60 24.96 -21.04
CA ILE A 292 11.19 23.67 -20.41
C ILE A 292 11.20 22.55 -21.45
N ALA A 293 10.68 22.79 -22.66
CA ALA A 293 10.73 21.80 -23.74
C ALA A 293 12.18 21.46 -24.13
N ALA A 294 13.09 22.42 -24.18
CA ALA A 294 14.50 22.19 -24.46
C ALA A 294 15.18 21.36 -23.36
N LEU A 295 14.99 21.73 -22.08
CA LEU A 295 15.57 21.04 -20.92
C LEU A 295 15.05 19.59 -20.80
N THR A 296 13.77 19.37 -21.00
CA THR A 296 13.18 18.03 -20.95
C THR A 296 13.48 17.19 -22.20
N SER A 297 14.01 17.81 -23.28
CA SER A 297 14.37 17.13 -24.53
C SER A 297 15.83 16.67 -24.60
N ILE A 298 16.64 16.87 -23.56
CA ILE A 298 18.04 16.44 -23.56
C ILE A 298 18.14 14.92 -23.72
N GLN A 299 19.19 14.48 -24.41
CA GLN A 299 19.34 13.08 -24.84
C GLN A 299 19.25 12.06 -23.70
N PRO A 300 19.86 12.23 -22.51
CA PRO A 300 19.73 11.28 -21.41
C PRO A 300 18.28 11.11 -20.95
N LEU A 301 17.54 12.20 -20.74
CA LEU A 301 16.14 12.15 -20.32
C LEU A 301 15.26 11.49 -21.37
N ARG A 302 15.44 11.82 -22.65
CA ARG A 302 14.71 11.16 -23.75
C ARG A 302 14.99 9.66 -23.80
N TRP A 303 16.24 9.26 -23.60
CA TRP A 303 16.63 7.86 -23.61
C TRP A 303 15.94 7.07 -22.51
N ILE A 304 15.88 7.61 -21.28
CA ILE A 304 15.15 7.04 -20.16
C ILE A 304 13.63 7.05 -20.43
N GLY A 305 13.09 8.19 -20.86
CA GLY A 305 11.64 8.36 -21.05
C GLY A 305 11.05 7.46 -22.13
N VAL A 306 11.79 7.19 -23.22
CA VAL A 306 11.36 6.21 -24.24
C VAL A 306 11.26 4.80 -23.67
N ARG A 307 12.06 4.47 -22.64
CA ARG A 307 12.10 3.18 -21.95
C ARG A 307 11.32 3.16 -20.63
N SER A 308 10.69 4.27 -20.27
CA SER A 308 10.04 4.44 -18.96
C SER A 308 9.02 3.34 -18.63
N TYR A 309 8.32 2.79 -19.63
CA TYR A 309 7.41 1.67 -19.44
C TYR A 309 8.15 0.41 -18.99
N GLY A 310 9.20 0.00 -19.71
CA GLY A 310 10.01 -1.16 -19.31
C GLY A 310 10.70 -0.93 -17.95
N ILE A 311 11.22 0.28 -17.71
CA ILE A 311 11.83 0.64 -16.42
C ILE A 311 10.80 0.52 -15.29
N TYR A 312 9.57 1.02 -15.48
CA TYR A 312 8.49 0.89 -14.52
C TYR A 312 8.07 -0.57 -14.29
N LEU A 313 8.03 -1.40 -15.33
CA LEU A 313 7.71 -2.82 -15.19
C LEU A 313 8.74 -3.60 -14.36
N TRP A 314 10.03 -3.31 -14.53
CA TRP A 314 11.11 -4.10 -13.93
C TRP A 314 11.58 -3.60 -12.57
N HIS A 315 11.43 -2.30 -12.23
CA HIS A 315 12.03 -1.74 -11.01
C HIS A 315 11.54 -2.42 -9.73
N TRP A 316 10.22 -2.56 -9.57
CA TRP A 316 9.66 -3.13 -8.36
C TRP A 316 9.97 -4.62 -8.17
N PRO A 317 9.81 -5.50 -9.18
CA PRO A 317 10.26 -6.89 -9.06
C PRO A 317 11.75 -7.02 -8.72
N VAL A 318 12.60 -6.17 -9.27
CA VAL A 318 14.05 -6.18 -8.95
C VAL A 318 14.28 -5.82 -7.50
N ILE A 319 13.64 -4.77 -6.98
CA ILE A 319 13.70 -4.37 -5.56
C ILE A 319 13.12 -5.48 -4.66
N ALA A 320 11.96 -6.03 -5.01
CA ALA A 320 11.29 -7.06 -4.22
C ALA A 320 12.14 -8.35 -4.10
N LEU A 321 12.64 -8.85 -5.23
CA LEU A 321 13.49 -10.04 -5.26
C LEU A 321 14.88 -9.78 -4.67
N GLY A 322 15.43 -8.57 -4.86
CA GLY A 322 16.67 -8.13 -4.22
C GLY A 322 16.54 -8.13 -2.69
N THR A 323 15.45 -7.58 -2.17
CA THR A 323 15.12 -7.61 -0.73
C THR A 323 14.94 -9.03 -0.21
N ALA A 324 14.32 -9.93 -1.01
CA ALA A 324 14.17 -11.34 -0.64
C ALA A 324 15.51 -12.07 -0.52
N LEU A 325 16.48 -11.76 -1.39
CA LEU A 325 17.79 -12.39 -1.41
C LEU A 325 18.75 -11.85 -0.34
N ALA A 326 18.78 -10.54 -0.14
CA ALA A 326 19.78 -9.86 0.67
C ALA A 326 19.27 -9.43 2.07
N GLY A 327 17.95 -9.42 2.29
CA GLY A 327 17.32 -8.77 3.43
C GLY A 327 17.34 -7.24 3.34
N ARG A 328 16.38 -6.57 3.96
CA ARG A 328 16.26 -5.10 3.87
C ARG A 328 17.31 -4.33 4.69
N GLU A 329 17.92 -4.98 5.65
CA GLU A 329 19.06 -4.40 6.40
C GLU A 329 20.30 -4.17 5.52
N ALA A 330 20.34 -4.82 4.34
CA ALA A 330 21.36 -4.63 3.32
C ALA A 330 21.10 -3.42 2.40
N SER A 331 20.02 -2.63 2.61
CA SER A 331 19.75 -1.44 1.79
C SER A 331 20.84 -0.40 2.02
N SER A 332 21.68 -0.24 1.03
CA SER A 332 22.81 0.68 0.99
C SER A 332 22.79 1.44 -0.34
N PRO A 333 23.47 2.58 -0.47
CA PRO A 333 23.59 3.26 -1.76
C PRO A 333 24.11 2.35 -2.88
N TRP A 334 24.88 1.30 -2.55
CA TRP A 334 25.37 0.31 -3.50
C TRP A 334 24.26 -0.64 -3.98
N SER A 335 23.35 -1.10 -3.09
CA SER A 335 22.21 -1.91 -3.51
C SER A 335 21.31 -1.13 -4.46
N TRP A 336 21.02 0.14 -4.18
CA TRP A 336 20.24 1.01 -5.08
C TRP A 336 20.86 1.16 -6.47
N LEU A 337 22.19 1.33 -6.53
CA LEU A 337 22.90 1.41 -7.82
C LEU A 337 22.80 0.08 -8.59
N VAL A 338 22.95 -1.04 -7.92
CA VAL A 338 22.85 -2.39 -8.53
C VAL A 338 21.42 -2.63 -9.00
N GLU A 339 20.41 -2.41 -8.17
CA GLU A 339 18.99 -2.62 -8.49
C GLU A 339 18.53 -1.71 -9.63
N THR A 340 18.89 -0.42 -9.58
CA THR A 340 18.63 0.52 -10.68
C THR A 340 19.37 0.10 -11.95
N GLY A 341 20.64 -0.33 -11.86
CA GLY A 341 21.42 -0.82 -12.99
C GLY A 341 20.81 -2.05 -13.64
N VAL A 342 20.40 -3.04 -12.85
CA VAL A 342 19.70 -4.26 -13.31
C VAL A 342 18.37 -3.88 -13.96
N THR A 343 17.58 -3.00 -13.33
CA THR A 343 16.32 -2.50 -13.88
C THR A 343 16.51 -1.86 -15.26
N ILE A 344 17.49 -0.96 -15.41
CA ILE A 344 17.79 -0.30 -16.68
C ILE A 344 18.27 -1.31 -17.73
N ALA A 345 19.08 -2.29 -17.34
CA ALA A 345 19.57 -3.34 -18.24
C ALA A 345 18.40 -4.21 -18.76
N LEU A 346 17.52 -4.70 -17.87
CA LEU A 346 16.33 -5.49 -18.22
C LEU A 346 15.36 -4.69 -19.09
N ALA A 347 15.08 -3.44 -18.74
CA ALA A 347 14.22 -2.55 -19.53
C ALA A 347 14.81 -2.29 -20.92
N SER A 348 16.13 -2.10 -21.02
CA SER A 348 16.82 -1.88 -22.31
C SER A 348 16.82 -3.14 -23.18
N ALA A 349 16.99 -4.29 -22.57
CA ALA A 349 16.87 -5.59 -23.26
C ALA A 349 15.42 -5.80 -23.74
N SER A 350 14.42 -5.58 -22.89
CA SER A 350 13.00 -5.62 -23.27
C SER A 350 12.70 -4.71 -24.45
N TRP A 351 13.13 -3.43 -24.36
CA TRP A 351 12.93 -2.45 -25.42
C TRP A 351 13.56 -2.88 -26.75
N ARG A 352 14.81 -3.39 -26.73
CA ARG A 352 15.54 -3.76 -27.94
C ARG A 352 15.02 -5.06 -28.57
N PHE A 353 14.76 -6.08 -27.77
CA PHE A 353 14.51 -7.43 -28.25
C PHE A 353 13.03 -7.81 -28.31
N ILE A 354 12.17 -7.15 -27.53
CA ILE A 354 10.75 -7.48 -27.41
C ILE A 354 9.88 -6.36 -27.97
N GLU A 355 9.92 -5.16 -27.34
CA GLU A 355 9.00 -4.08 -27.65
C GLU A 355 9.20 -3.53 -29.06
N THR A 356 10.42 -3.12 -29.42
CA THR A 356 10.70 -2.50 -30.73
C THR A 356 10.40 -3.43 -31.91
N PRO A 357 10.82 -4.71 -31.92
CA PRO A 357 10.48 -5.62 -33.01
C PRO A 357 8.98 -5.86 -33.17
N ILE A 358 8.27 -6.06 -32.06
CA ILE A 358 6.82 -6.32 -32.08
C ILE A 358 6.03 -5.09 -32.51
N MET A 359 6.41 -3.90 -32.04
CA MET A 359 5.78 -2.64 -32.48
C MET A 359 5.95 -2.36 -33.96
N ARG A 360 7.12 -2.72 -34.55
CA ARG A 360 7.42 -2.48 -35.97
C ARG A 360 6.81 -3.53 -36.90
N ASN A 361 6.95 -4.80 -36.55
CA ASN A 361 6.66 -5.93 -37.44
C ASN A 361 5.39 -6.69 -37.05
N GLY A 362 4.86 -6.46 -35.83
CA GLY A 362 3.79 -7.26 -35.25
C GLY A 362 4.30 -8.57 -34.62
N LEU A 363 3.49 -9.12 -33.71
CA LEU A 363 3.87 -10.29 -32.90
C LEU A 363 4.17 -11.52 -33.76
N GLY A 364 3.28 -11.89 -34.70
CA GLY A 364 3.41 -13.09 -35.48
C GLY A 364 4.65 -13.13 -36.38
N VAL A 365 5.01 -12.00 -36.99
CA VAL A 365 6.21 -11.88 -37.82
C VAL A 365 7.46 -11.96 -36.96
N THR A 366 7.47 -11.28 -35.83
CA THR A 366 8.61 -11.24 -34.89
C THR A 366 8.86 -12.63 -34.30
N VAL A 367 7.83 -13.33 -33.85
CA VAL A 367 7.95 -14.71 -33.31
C VAL A 367 8.46 -15.69 -34.40
N ARG A 368 7.92 -15.62 -35.60
CA ARG A 368 8.44 -16.45 -36.73
C ARG A 368 9.90 -16.17 -37.00
N HIS A 369 10.30 -14.92 -37.00
CA HIS A 369 11.70 -14.55 -37.19
C HIS A 369 12.60 -15.12 -36.09
N TRP A 370 12.20 -15.06 -34.83
CA TRP A 370 12.96 -15.67 -33.73
C TRP A 370 13.06 -17.20 -33.87
N ILE A 371 11.96 -17.89 -34.20
CA ILE A 371 11.96 -19.32 -34.44
C ILE A 371 12.92 -19.68 -35.61
N GLN A 372 12.90 -18.88 -36.67
CA GLN A 372 13.80 -19.07 -37.81
C GLN A 372 15.28 -18.86 -37.44
N LEU A 373 15.59 -17.85 -36.62
CA LEU A 373 16.94 -17.62 -36.13
C LEU A 373 17.45 -18.79 -35.29
N ILE A 374 16.62 -19.30 -34.37
CA ILE A 374 16.93 -20.45 -33.51
C ILE A 374 17.14 -21.69 -34.41
N GLY A 375 16.23 -21.95 -35.35
CA GLY A 375 16.32 -23.11 -36.27
C GLY A 375 17.50 -23.01 -37.26
N ALA A 376 17.85 -21.80 -37.72
CA ALA A 376 19.01 -21.60 -38.59
C ALA A 376 20.35 -21.81 -37.86
N ALA A 377 20.39 -21.37 -36.59
CA ALA A 377 21.55 -21.59 -35.72
C ALA A 377 21.80 -23.09 -35.43
N SER A 378 20.73 -23.89 -35.44
CA SER A 378 20.82 -25.34 -35.23
C SER A 378 21.24 -26.11 -36.52
N ARG A 379 21.04 -25.51 -37.70
CA ARG A 379 21.25 -26.18 -39.00
C ARG A 379 22.58 -25.87 -39.71
N ARG A 380 23.23 -24.75 -39.41
CA ARG A 380 24.52 -24.38 -40.01
C ARG A 380 25.68 -24.84 -39.14
N PRO A 381 26.70 -25.57 -39.68
CA PRO A 381 27.92 -25.81 -38.94
C PRO A 381 28.65 -24.47 -38.72
N PRO A 382 28.81 -24.00 -37.48
CA PRO A 382 29.46 -22.73 -37.22
C PRO A 382 30.97 -22.85 -37.26
N ALA A 383 31.62 -21.76 -37.65
CA ALA A 383 33.07 -21.62 -37.67
C ALA A 383 33.73 -21.66 -36.25
N SER A 384 32.93 -21.65 -35.16
CA SER A 384 33.45 -21.85 -33.82
C SER A 384 32.37 -22.40 -32.88
N PRO A 385 32.71 -23.24 -31.86
CA PRO A 385 31.77 -23.83 -30.90
C PRO A 385 31.05 -22.75 -30.04
N ALA A 386 31.68 -21.62 -29.79
CA ALA A 386 31.08 -20.50 -29.02
C ALA A 386 29.87 -19.86 -29.72
N ARG A 387 29.83 -19.84 -31.08
CA ARG A 387 28.70 -19.30 -31.85
C ARG A 387 27.48 -20.24 -31.91
N ARG A 388 27.66 -21.53 -31.60
CA ARG A 388 26.56 -22.51 -31.43
C ARG A 388 25.91 -22.37 -30.05
N ALA A 389 26.71 -22.11 -29.05
CA ALA A 389 26.23 -22.08 -27.66
C ALA A 389 25.14 -21.00 -27.44
N VAL A 390 25.29 -19.81 -28.00
CA VAL A 390 24.41 -18.68 -27.74
C VAL A 390 22.92 -18.92 -28.05
N PRO A 391 22.50 -19.39 -29.27
CA PRO A 391 21.08 -19.57 -29.53
C PRO A 391 20.49 -20.79 -28.81
N VAL A 392 21.29 -21.84 -28.59
CA VAL A 392 20.86 -23.03 -27.85
C VAL A 392 20.70 -22.72 -26.36
N THR A 393 21.64 -21.99 -25.77
CA THR A 393 21.54 -21.56 -24.37
C THR A 393 20.39 -20.57 -24.18
N MET A 394 20.13 -19.65 -25.10
CA MET A 394 18.95 -18.76 -25.04
C MET A 394 17.64 -19.56 -25.13
N ALA A 395 17.50 -20.50 -26.05
CA ALA A 395 16.30 -21.32 -26.16
C ALA A 395 16.08 -22.16 -24.88
N ALA A 396 17.15 -22.78 -24.37
CA ALA A 396 17.11 -23.52 -23.11
C ALA A 396 16.73 -22.62 -21.93
N ALA A 397 17.31 -21.42 -21.82
CA ALA A 397 16.98 -20.45 -20.77
C ALA A 397 15.49 -20.04 -20.81
N VAL A 398 14.96 -19.75 -22.01
CA VAL A 398 13.53 -19.42 -22.18
C VAL A 398 12.64 -20.61 -21.78
N ALA A 399 13.00 -21.84 -22.23
CA ALA A 399 12.25 -23.05 -21.88
C ALA A 399 12.29 -23.32 -20.36
N ILE A 400 13.46 -23.23 -19.74
CA ILE A 400 13.62 -23.39 -18.27
C ILE A 400 12.81 -22.33 -17.52
N THR A 401 12.90 -21.06 -17.91
CA THR A 401 12.14 -19.98 -17.30
C THR A 401 10.63 -20.23 -17.39
N PHE A 402 10.15 -20.68 -18.57
CA PHE A 402 8.73 -21.00 -18.75
C PHE A 402 8.31 -22.21 -17.90
N VAL A 403 9.13 -23.27 -17.85
CA VAL A 403 8.86 -24.45 -17.00
C VAL A 403 8.84 -24.07 -15.52
N LEU A 404 9.79 -23.24 -15.05
CA LEU A 404 9.82 -22.76 -13.67
C LEU A 404 8.60 -21.88 -13.35
N ALA A 405 8.17 -21.02 -14.28
CA ALA A 405 6.95 -20.23 -14.11
C ALA A 405 5.70 -21.12 -14.03
N CYS A 406 5.58 -22.12 -14.93
CA CYS A 406 4.50 -23.11 -14.88
C CYS A 406 4.54 -23.92 -13.59
N TYR A 407 5.72 -24.34 -13.15
CA TYR A 407 5.92 -25.06 -11.90
C TYR A 407 5.48 -24.20 -10.69
N GLY A 408 5.90 -22.94 -10.61
CA GLY A 408 5.47 -22.01 -9.55
C GLY A 408 3.95 -21.81 -9.54
N VAL A 409 3.31 -21.76 -10.70
CA VAL A 409 1.84 -21.67 -10.79
C VAL A 409 1.14 -23.01 -10.48
N ALA A 410 1.72 -24.14 -10.85
CA ALA A 410 1.10 -25.46 -10.70
C ALA A 410 1.32 -26.09 -9.32
N ARG A 411 2.40 -25.72 -8.61
CA ARG A 411 2.76 -26.29 -7.32
C ARG A 411 1.64 -26.06 -6.30
N PRO A 412 1.14 -27.09 -5.61
CA PRO A 412 0.16 -26.85 -4.53
C PRO A 412 0.78 -25.95 -3.46
N PRO A 413 0.03 -25.01 -2.89
CA PRO A 413 0.54 -24.18 -1.82
C PRO A 413 1.13 -25.06 -0.73
N ALA A 414 2.33 -24.74 -0.27
CA ALA A 414 2.97 -25.47 0.82
C ALA A 414 1.99 -25.52 1.99
N ALA A 415 1.59 -26.72 2.39
CA ALA A 415 0.48 -26.95 3.34
C ALA A 415 0.70 -26.36 4.75
N ALA A 416 1.81 -25.65 4.97
CA ALA A 416 2.31 -25.32 6.30
C ALA A 416 2.18 -23.84 6.74
N ALA A 417 2.01 -22.83 5.88
CA ALA A 417 2.08 -21.45 6.40
C ALA A 417 0.81 -20.59 6.22
N PRO A 418 0.20 -20.38 5.04
CA PRO A 418 -0.96 -19.49 4.95
C PRO A 418 -2.22 -20.09 5.59
N GLY A 419 -2.44 -21.40 5.42
CA GLY A 419 -3.63 -22.06 5.98
C GLY A 419 -3.66 -22.07 7.51
N GLY A 420 -2.50 -22.08 8.17
CA GLY A 420 -2.43 -22.05 9.63
C GLY A 420 -2.78 -20.68 10.20
N LEU A 421 -2.20 -19.61 9.67
CA LEU A 421 -2.50 -18.24 10.08
C LEU A 421 -3.95 -17.86 9.72
N LEU A 422 -4.39 -18.12 8.50
CA LEU A 422 -5.77 -17.85 8.07
C LEU A 422 -6.81 -18.60 8.93
N ARG A 423 -6.59 -19.88 9.23
CA ARG A 423 -7.44 -20.63 10.16
C ARG A 423 -7.41 -20.04 11.57
N GLN A 424 -6.24 -19.62 12.03
CA GLN A 424 -6.09 -19.00 13.34
C GLN A 424 -6.81 -17.66 13.43
N VAL A 425 -6.72 -16.82 12.40
CA VAL A 425 -7.44 -15.55 12.28
C VAL A 425 -8.94 -15.80 12.18
N ALA A 426 -9.40 -16.72 11.33
CA ALA A 426 -10.83 -17.07 11.21
C ALA A 426 -11.40 -17.61 12.52
N ASN A 427 -10.66 -18.46 13.27
CA ASN A 427 -11.06 -18.89 14.60
C ASN A 427 -11.11 -17.71 15.58
N GLY A 428 -10.17 -16.77 15.48
CA GLY A 428 -10.17 -15.54 16.27
C GLY A 428 -11.36 -14.64 15.97
N GLU A 429 -11.75 -14.51 14.70
CA GLU A 429 -12.96 -13.78 14.28
C GLU A 429 -14.23 -14.40 14.86
N ARG A 430 -14.33 -15.73 14.85
CA ARG A 430 -15.44 -16.44 15.48
C ARG A 430 -15.50 -16.15 16.99
N VAL A 431 -14.41 -16.32 17.73
CA VAL A 431 -14.32 -16.01 19.16
C VAL A 431 -14.65 -14.54 19.43
N SER A 432 -14.13 -13.62 18.63
CA SER A 432 -14.43 -12.19 18.74
C SER A 432 -15.91 -11.89 18.48
N SER A 433 -16.55 -12.53 17.50
CA SER A 433 -17.98 -12.34 17.22
C SER A 433 -18.87 -12.95 18.31
N GLU A 434 -18.56 -14.15 18.79
CA GLU A 434 -19.26 -14.82 19.88
C GLU A 434 -19.18 -14.00 21.17
N SER A 435 -18.02 -13.45 21.51
CA SER A 435 -17.82 -12.62 22.70
C SER A 435 -18.61 -11.28 22.65
N ARG A 436 -18.85 -10.74 21.44
CA ARG A 436 -19.64 -9.52 21.24
C ARG A 436 -21.15 -9.75 21.35
N SER A 437 -21.64 -10.94 21.01
CA SER A 437 -23.05 -11.31 21.07
C SER A 437 -23.51 -11.72 22.46
N THR A 438 -22.59 -12.02 23.39
CA THR A 438 -22.94 -12.36 24.77
C THR A 438 -23.38 -11.06 25.51
N PRO A 439 -24.61 -11.03 26.10
CA PRO A 439 -25.06 -9.85 26.85
C PRO A 439 -24.11 -9.54 28.01
N ALA A 440 -23.82 -8.26 28.23
CA ALA A 440 -23.05 -7.83 29.41
C ALA A 440 -23.84 -8.23 30.67
N VAL A 441 -23.26 -9.09 31.51
CA VAL A 441 -23.81 -9.33 32.85
C VAL A 441 -23.71 -8.00 33.61
N PRO A 442 -24.85 -7.44 34.10
CA PRO A 442 -24.81 -6.21 34.86
C PRO A 442 -23.97 -6.42 36.13
N SER A 443 -23.04 -5.55 36.40
CA SER A 443 -22.34 -5.54 37.69
C SER A 443 -23.37 -5.42 38.80
N PRO A 444 -23.28 -6.20 39.89
CA PRO A 444 -24.19 -6.07 40.99
C PRO A 444 -24.06 -4.66 41.59
N SER A 445 -25.11 -3.88 41.41
CA SER A 445 -25.30 -2.60 42.11
C SER A 445 -25.28 -2.89 43.61
N SER A 446 -24.39 -2.24 44.34
CA SER A 446 -24.38 -2.26 45.78
C SER A 446 -25.65 -1.59 46.30
N ALA A 447 -26.69 -2.41 46.51
CA ALA A 447 -27.87 -2.00 47.28
C ALA A 447 -27.51 -2.03 48.78
N PRO A 448 -27.91 -1.04 49.54
CA PRO A 448 -27.67 -1.05 50.99
C PRO A 448 -28.55 -2.08 51.64
N SER A 449 -27.94 -3.02 52.39
CA SER A 449 -28.65 -3.97 53.22
C SER A 449 -29.35 -3.27 54.40
N PRO A 450 -30.59 -3.69 54.76
CA PRO A 450 -31.27 -3.08 55.92
C PRO A 450 -30.64 -3.55 57.24
N VAL A 451 -30.46 -2.62 58.13
CA VAL A 451 -29.93 -2.77 59.48
C VAL A 451 -30.92 -3.62 60.31
N GLY A 452 -30.58 -4.89 60.53
CA GLY A 452 -31.21 -5.72 61.56
C GLY A 452 -30.47 -5.58 62.90
N ARG A 453 -31.13 -5.03 63.89
CA ARG A 453 -30.67 -4.88 65.26
C ARG A 453 -30.76 -6.21 66.00
N ALA A 454 -29.66 -6.77 66.46
CA ALA A 454 -29.64 -7.89 67.39
C ALA A 454 -28.79 -7.56 68.63
N PRO A 455 -29.12 -8.14 69.83
CA PRO A 455 -28.76 -7.56 71.10
C PRO A 455 -27.30 -7.90 71.52
N ALA A 456 -26.76 -6.95 72.32
CA ALA A 456 -25.43 -6.99 72.91
C ALA A 456 -25.18 -8.26 73.76
N ARG A 457 -24.08 -8.96 73.52
CA ARG A 457 -23.40 -9.81 74.51
C ARG A 457 -22.00 -9.27 74.76
N ALA A 458 -21.72 -8.99 75.97
CA ALA A 458 -20.44 -8.52 76.50
C ALA A 458 -19.40 -9.65 76.43
N GLY A 459 -18.15 -9.24 76.26
CA GLY A 459 -16.95 -10.03 76.58
C GLY A 459 -16.19 -10.57 75.35
N ALA A 460 -15.35 -9.77 74.68
CA ALA A 460 -14.25 -10.25 73.87
C ALA A 460 -13.06 -9.29 74.00
N THR A 461 -11.92 -9.88 74.39
CA THR A 461 -10.56 -9.33 74.44
C THR A 461 -10.20 -8.64 73.12
N PRO A 462 -9.41 -7.53 73.13
CA PRO A 462 -9.04 -6.83 71.93
C PRO A 462 -8.06 -7.69 71.11
N THR A 463 -8.49 -8.08 69.91
CA THR A 463 -7.65 -8.72 68.89
C THR A 463 -6.73 -7.63 68.32
N PRO A 464 -5.41 -7.92 68.07
CA PRO A 464 -4.51 -6.94 67.47
C PRO A 464 -4.99 -6.54 66.06
N PRO A 465 -4.64 -5.32 65.57
CA PRO A 465 -5.14 -4.79 64.32
C PRO A 465 -4.74 -5.72 63.17
N THR A 466 -5.74 -6.23 62.45
CA THR A 466 -5.58 -7.06 61.27
C THR A 466 -4.83 -6.23 60.23
N THR A 467 -3.56 -6.53 60.02
CA THR A 467 -2.79 -5.99 58.90
C THR A 467 -3.55 -6.30 57.61
N CYS A 468 -3.93 -5.29 56.86
CA CYS A 468 -4.58 -5.39 55.56
C CYS A 468 -3.62 -6.18 54.60
N ARG A 469 -3.73 -7.50 54.57
CA ARG A 469 -3.03 -8.34 53.62
C ARG A 469 -3.89 -8.42 52.38
N PRO A 470 -3.53 -7.74 51.27
CA PRO A 470 -4.35 -7.79 50.09
C PRO A 470 -4.49 -9.23 49.60
N ALA A 471 -5.71 -9.72 49.49
CA ALA A 471 -6.01 -11.00 48.83
C ALA A 471 -5.50 -10.94 47.40
N GLN A 472 -4.86 -12.00 46.90
CA GLN A 472 -4.40 -12.03 45.52
C GLN A 472 -5.58 -11.85 44.58
N PRO A 473 -5.61 -10.82 43.69
CA PRO A 473 -6.76 -10.57 42.84
C PRO A 473 -6.94 -11.75 41.87
N ARG A 474 -8.16 -12.29 41.85
CA ARG A 474 -8.56 -13.27 40.83
C ARG A 474 -8.96 -12.49 39.58
N VAL A 475 -8.23 -12.72 38.48
CA VAL A 475 -8.55 -12.10 37.19
C VAL A 475 -9.69 -12.88 36.55
N SER A 476 -10.89 -12.31 36.47
CA SER A 476 -12.04 -12.86 35.74
C SER A 476 -12.12 -12.23 34.35
N GLY A 477 -12.25 -13.07 33.31
CA GLY A 477 -12.43 -12.58 31.94
C GLY A 477 -13.72 -11.77 31.75
N SER A 478 -14.78 -12.06 32.53
CA SER A 478 -16.03 -11.29 32.49
C SER A 478 -15.87 -9.80 32.86
N GLN A 479 -14.76 -9.43 33.50
CA GLN A 479 -14.41 -8.05 33.85
C GLN A 479 -13.51 -7.38 32.82
N VAL A 480 -13.13 -8.05 31.72
CA VAL A 480 -12.13 -7.58 30.74
C VAL A 480 -12.79 -7.25 29.41
N THR A 481 -12.51 -6.06 28.89
CA THR A 481 -12.74 -5.66 27.50
C THR A 481 -11.39 -5.60 26.79
N ALA A 482 -11.20 -6.35 25.72
CA ALA A 482 -9.99 -6.39 24.90
C ALA A 482 -10.29 -5.84 23.50
N VAL A 483 -9.57 -4.78 23.12
CA VAL A 483 -9.67 -4.13 21.81
C VAL A 483 -8.30 -4.25 21.12
N GLY A 484 -8.28 -4.82 19.91
CA GLY A 484 -7.00 -5.08 19.25
C GLY A 484 -7.06 -5.14 17.73
N ASP A 485 -5.87 -5.40 17.18
CA ASP A 485 -5.61 -5.62 15.76
C ASP A 485 -5.48 -7.11 15.43
N SER A 486 -4.85 -7.43 14.30
CA SER A 486 -4.65 -8.79 13.81
C SER A 486 -3.80 -9.67 14.76
N VAL A 487 -2.90 -9.09 15.54
CA VAL A 487 -2.06 -9.84 16.51
C VAL A 487 -2.94 -10.34 17.67
N MET A 488 -3.81 -9.48 18.21
CA MET A 488 -4.81 -9.90 19.20
C MET A 488 -5.81 -10.88 18.61
N LEU A 489 -6.24 -10.66 17.36
CA LEU A 489 -7.18 -11.54 16.66
C LEU A 489 -6.60 -12.95 16.50
N ALA A 490 -5.36 -13.07 16.05
CA ALA A 490 -4.63 -14.35 15.97
C ALA A 490 -4.45 -15.01 17.35
N SER A 491 -4.50 -14.23 18.43
CA SER A 491 -4.37 -14.70 19.81
C SER A 491 -5.71 -14.90 20.53
N ALA A 492 -6.85 -14.58 19.90
CA ALA A 492 -8.16 -14.51 20.56
C ALA A 492 -8.58 -15.82 21.24
N THR A 493 -8.42 -16.96 20.58
CA THR A 493 -8.70 -18.29 21.15
C THR A 493 -7.86 -18.57 22.41
N ALA A 494 -6.57 -18.18 22.40
CA ALA A 494 -5.70 -18.37 23.57
C ALA A 494 -6.03 -17.37 24.69
N LEU A 495 -6.47 -16.18 24.32
CA LEU A 495 -6.88 -15.15 25.28
C LEU A 495 -8.18 -15.53 25.97
N GLU A 496 -9.18 -16.04 25.22
CA GLU A 496 -10.43 -16.59 25.79
C GLU A 496 -10.16 -17.76 26.72
N ALA A 497 -9.28 -18.68 26.34
CA ALA A 497 -8.89 -19.80 27.19
C ALA A 497 -8.18 -19.35 28.49
N ALA A 498 -7.41 -18.26 28.46
CA ALA A 498 -6.72 -17.71 29.63
C ALA A 498 -7.61 -16.81 30.50
N LEU A 499 -8.64 -16.20 29.92
CA LEU A 499 -9.57 -15.25 30.51
C LEU A 499 -11.02 -15.58 30.07
N PRO A 500 -11.62 -16.69 30.55
CA PRO A 500 -12.95 -17.08 30.13
C PRO A 500 -13.98 -15.98 30.32
N GLY A 501 -14.80 -15.72 29.29
CA GLY A 501 -15.81 -14.66 29.27
C GLY A 501 -15.25 -13.25 28.97
N VAL A 502 -14.01 -13.13 28.48
CA VAL A 502 -13.47 -11.84 28.03
C VAL A 502 -14.25 -11.33 26.81
N TYR A 503 -14.59 -10.04 26.82
CA TYR A 503 -15.11 -9.37 25.63
C TYR A 503 -13.94 -9.02 24.71
N ILE A 504 -13.88 -9.62 23.52
CA ILE A 504 -12.84 -9.37 22.53
C ILE A 504 -13.46 -8.67 21.32
N ASP A 505 -12.92 -7.51 20.94
CA ASP A 505 -13.19 -6.84 19.68
C ASP A 505 -11.87 -6.56 18.98
N ALA A 506 -11.40 -7.53 18.23
CA ALA A 506 -10.19 -7.47 17.44
C ALA A 506 -10.53 -7.57 15.94
N LYS A 507 -9.79 -6.83 15.11
CA LYS A 507 -9.99 -6.78 13.66
C LYS A 507 -8.66 -6.61 12.95
N VAL A 508 -8.50 -7.27 11.80
CA VAL A 508 -7.36 -7.06 10.89
C VAL A 508 -7.27 -5.58 10.54
N ASP A 509 -6.05 -5.06 10.44
CA ASP A 509 -5.69 -3.68 10.05
C ASP A 509 -6.26 -2.55 10.94
N ARG A 510 -6.74 -2.90 12.15
CA ARG A 510 -7.23 -1.86 13.05
C ARG A 510 -6.12 -0.95 13.54
N GLN A 511 -6.29 0.34 13.31
CA GLN A 511 -5.39 1.39 13.78
C GLN A 511 -5.85 2.00 15.12
N MET A 512 -4.95 2.72 15.81
CA MET A 512 -5.23 3.35 17.10
C MET A 512 -6.44 4.30 17.06
N ALA A 513 -6.64 5.06 15.99
CA ALA A 513 -7.76 6.00 15.86
C ALA A 513 -9.12 5.27 15.91
N THR A 514 -9.25 4.17 15.16
CA THR A 514 -10.47 3.34 15.10
C THR A 514 -10.71 2.60 16.42
N GLY A 515 -9.64 2.07 17.05
CA GLY A 515 -9.76 1.43 18.35
C GLY A 515 -10.16 2.41 19.46
N LEU A 516 -9.63 3.63 19.45
CA LEU A 516 -10.03 4.71 20.37
C LEU A 516 -11.51 5.09 20.20
N ALA A 517 -12.00 5.18 18.95
CA ALA A 517 -13.43 5.43 18.68
C ALA A 517 -14.32 4.31 19.24
N LEU A 518 -13.90 3.04 19.09
CA LEU A 518 -14.60 1.90 19.67
C LEU A 518 -14.64 1.94 21.19
N VAL A 519 -13.51 2.20 21.85
CA VAL A 519 -13.46 2.34 23.33
C VAL A 519 -14.41 3.45 23.81
N ARG A 520 -14.46 4.58 23.12
CA ARG A 520 -15.40 5.69 23.42
C ARG A 520 -16.85 5.26 23.27
N SER A 521 -17.18 4.55 22.19
CA SER A 521 -18.53 4.05 21.93
C SER A 521 -18.97 3.05 23.01
N LEU A 522 -18.10 2.11 23.39
CA LEU A 522 -18.37 1.16 24.48
C LEU A 522 -18.53 1.87 25.84
N ALA A 523 -17.71 2.88 26.10
CA ALA A 523 -17.83 3.70 27.33
C ALA A 523 -19.15 4.47 27.37
N ALA A 524 -19.53 5.13 26.28
CA ALA A 524 -20.79 5.88 26.17
C ALA A 524 -22.02 4.97 26.31
N ALA A 525 -21.92 3.75 25.81
CA ALA A 525 -22.98 2.74 25.93
C ALA A 525 -23.01 2.01 27.30
N GLY A 526 -22.14 2.35 28.25
CA GLY A 526 -22.02 1.67 29.56
C GLY A 526 -21.52 0.22 29.47
N ARG A 527 -20.97 -0.19 28.33
CA ARG A 527 -20.53 -1.57 28.04
C ARG A 527 -19.05 -1.83 28.31
N LEU A 528 -18.28 -0.79 28.63
CA LEU A 528 -16.86 -0.91 28.92
C LEU A 528 -16.67 -1.50 30.32
N ARG A 529 -15.96 -2.64 30.39
CA ARG A 529 -15.76 -3.40 31.62
C ARG A 529 -14.65 -2.78 32.50
N HIS A 530 -14.41 -3.35 33.68
CA HIS A 530 -13.49 -2.81 34.68
C HIS A 530 -12.03 -2.78 34.20
N VAL A 531 -11.60 -3.76 33.40
CA VAL A 531 -10.26 -3.80 32.79
C VAL A 531 -10.38 -3.59 31.29
N VAL A 532 -9.61 -2.67 30.73
CA VAL A 532 -9.57 -2.36 29.31
C VAL A 532 -8.19 -2.71 28.76
N VAL A 533 -8.11 -3.72 27.92
CA VAL A 533 -6.87 -4.13 27.23
C VAL A 533 -6.88 -3.54 25.83
N VAL A 534 -5.81 -2.84 25.45
CA VAL A 534 -5.65 -2.27 24.11
C VAL A 534 -4.35 -2.73 23.50
N SER A 535 -4.45 -3.49 22.39
CA SER A 535 -3.34 -4.02 21.60
C SER A 535 -3.41 -3.44 20.19
N LEU A 536 -2.83 -2.26 20.02
CA LEU A 536 -2.85 -1.49 18.78
C LEU A 536 -1.51 -0.78 18.59
N GLY A 537 -1.10 -0.66 17.33
CA GLY A 537 0.19 -0.05 16.98
C GLY A 537 0.97 -0.86 15.95
N THR A 538 0.54 -2.09 15.66
CA THR A 538 1.12 -2.91 14.60
C THR A 538 0.85 -2.30 13.22
N ASN A 539 -0.35 -1.71 13.03
CA ASN A 539 -0.81 -1.19 11.74
C ASN A 539 -0.71 0.34 11.62
N GLY A 540 0.16 0.99 12.39
CA GLY A 540 0.38 2.44 12.28
C GLY A 540 0.93 3.07 13.54
N THR A 541 1.31 4.34 13.44
CA THR A 541 1.89 5.12 14.54
C THR A 541 0.87 5.39 15.64
N VAL A 542 1.36 5.49 16.88
CA VAL A 542 0.58 5.83 18.06
C VAL A 542 1.12 7.12 18.67
N THR A 543 0.27 8.14 18.80
CA THR A 543 0.69 9.43 19.34
C THR A 543 0.37 9.56 20.84
N ALA A 544 1.17 10.35 21.55
CA ALA A 544 0.91 10.66 22.95
C ALA A 544 -0.47 11.34 23.17
N ARG A 545 -0.99 12.05 22.17
CA ARG A 545 -2.35 12.64 22.19
C ARG A 545 -3.42 11.55 22.18
N GLN A 546 -3.30 10.54 21.31
CA GLN A 546 -4.23 9.42 21.24
C GLN A 546 -4.24 8.61 22.55
N LEU A 547 -3.07 8.36 23.15
CA LEU A 547 -2.96 7.66 24.42
C LEU A 547 -3.62 8.43 25.58
N ARG A 548 -3.43 9.77 25.64
CA ARG A 548 -4.19 10.60 26.60
C ARG A 548 -5.70 10.54 26.40
N GLN A 549 -6.14 10.52 25.15
CA GLN A 549 -7.56 10.39 24.82
C GLN A 549 -8.10 9.00 25.19
N LEU A 550 -7.31 7.94 25.00
CA LEU A 550 -7.66 6.58 25.39
C LEU A 550 -7.79 6.46 26.92
N GLN A 551 -6.83 7.02 27.69
CA GLN A 551 -6.89 7.07 29.16
C GLN A 551 -8.14 7.81 29.68
N ARG A 552 -8.53 8.90 28.98
CA ARG A 552 -9.79 9.62 29.31
C ARG A 552 -11.02 8.80 28.95
N ALA A 553 -11.01 8.10 27.83
CA ALA A 553 -12.13 7.27 27.39
C ALA A 553 -12.34 6.03 28.27
N ALA A 554 -11.26 5.43 28.76
CA ALA A 554 -11.34 4.36 29.77
C ALA A 554 -12.02 4.87 31.05
N GLY A 555 -11.81 6.14 31.43
CA GLY A 555 -12.42 6.78 32.60
C GLY A 555 -11.76 6.41 33.93
N PRO A 556 -12.16 7.06 35.03
CA PRO A 556 -11.63 6.75 36.35
C PRO A 556 -12.15 5.40 36.86
N GLY A 557 -11.38 4.74 37.71
CA GLY A 557 -11.75 3.49 38.35
C GLY A 557 -11.63 2.25 37.46
N ARG A 558 -11.15 2.38 36.22
CA ARG A 558 -10.82 1.26 35.32
C ARG A 558 -9.34 1.10 35.14
N GLU A 559 -8.90 -0.16 35.10
CA GLU A 559 -7.54 -0.52 34.76
C GLU A 559 -7.35 -0.55 33.24
N LEU A 560 -6.38 0.22 32.72
CA LEU A 560 -6.01 0.22 31.31
C LEU A 560 -4.72 -0.58 31.12
N VAL A 561 -4.74 -1.61 30.30
CA VAL A 561 -3.58 -2.40 29.93
C VAL A 561 -3.23 -2.11 28.47
N LEU A 562 -2.06 -1.52 28.24
CA LEU A 562 -1.51 -1.27 26.92
C LEU A 562 -0.58 -2.43 26.53
N VAL A 563 -0.77 -3.01 25.36
CA VAL A 563 0.09 -4.10 24.87
C VAL A 563 1.10 -3.54 23.90
N SER A 564 2.40 -3.76 24.16
CA SER A 564 3.44 -3.32 23.24
C SER A 564 3.39 -4.13 21.92
N THR A 565 3.81 -3.53 20.82
CA THR A 565 3.83 -4.17 19.50
C THR A 565 5.19 -4.80 19.22
N PHE A 566 5.22 -5.78 18.31
CA PHE A 566 6.43 -6.40 17.79
C PHE A 566 6.27 -6.66 16.30
N GLY A 567 7.30 -6.31 15.53
CA GLY A 567 7.35 -6.56 14.10
C GLY A 567 8.37 -5.66 13.39
N PRO A 568 8.53 -5.83 12.09
CA PRO A 568 9.54 -5.14 11.29
C PRO A 568 9.18 -3.68 10.93
N GLN A 569 8.13 -3.11 11.52
CA GLN A 569 7.64 -1.78 11.17
C GLN A 569 8.60 -0.68 11.66
N ALA A 570 8.89 0.30 10.79
CA ALA A 570 9.79 1.41 11.12
C ALA A 570 9.34 2.26 12.33
N TRP A 571 8.04 2.24 12.65
CA TRP A 571 7.46 2.98 13.79
C TRP A 571 7.40 2.16 15.08
N GLU A 572 7.76 0.89 15.08
CA GLU A 572 7.61 -0.03 16.22
C GLU A 572 8.27 0.52 17.48
N HIS A 573 9.53 0.95 17.40
CA HIS A 573 10.25 1.55 18.51
C HIS A 573 9.57 2.81 19.06
N ALA A 574 9.13 3.71 18.18
CA ALA A 574 8.45 4.94 18.57
C ALA A 574 7.10 4.66 19.25
N VAL A 575 6.35 3.68 18.74
CA VAL A 575 5.08 3.21 19.34
C VAL A 575 5.33 2.64 20.73
N ASN A 576 6.28 1.73 20.88
CA ASN A 576 6.58 1.12 22.16
C ASN A 576 7.08 2.13 23.21
N THR A 577 7.90 3.09 22.79
CA THR A 577 8.32 4.22 23.63
C THR A 577 7.13 5.05 24.12
N ALA A 578 6.18 5.35 23.21
CA ALA A 578 4.97 6.10 23.57
C ALA A 578 4.05 5.32 24.53
N LEU A 579 3.88 4.01 24.30
CA LEU A 579 3.08 3.13 25.17
C LEU A 579 3.71 3.02 26.58
N ALA A 580 5.03 2.81 26.66
CA ALA A 580 5.76 2.74 27.93
C ALA A 580 5.68 4.07 28.71
N ALA A 581 5.86 5.21 28.02
CA ALA A 581 5.74 6.52 28.62
C ALA A 581 4.30 6.81 29.13
N ALA A 582 3.27 6.26 28.47
CA ALA A 582 1.88 6.40 28.92
C ALA A 582 1.61 5.55 30.16
N ALA A 583 2.16 4.34 30.25
CA ALA A 583 2.05 3.44 31.40
C ALA A 583 2.82 3.96 32.62
N ALA A 584 3.98 4.59 32.43
CA ALA A 584 4.81 5.11 33.51
C ALA A 584 4.27 6.41 34.17
N ARG A 585 3.13 6.96 33.73
CA ARG A 585 2.59 8.20 34.27
C ARG A 585 2.00 8.03 35.68
N PRO A 586 2.47 8.82 36.69
CA PRO A 586 1.94 8.74 38.03
C PRO A 586 0.43 9.02 38.10
N GLY A 587 -0.28 8.34 39.00
CA GLY A 587 -1.70 8.57 39.27
C GLY A 587 -2.67 8.06 38.20
N LYS A 588 -2.19 7.28 37.22
CA LYS A 588 -3.02 6.60 36.20
C LYS A 588 -2.96 5.08 36.42
N GLN A 589 -4.13 4.44 36.44
CA GLN A 589 -4.26 2.99 36.45
C GLN A 589 -4.00 2.47 35.05
N THR A 590 -2.71 2.45 34.64
CA THR A 590 -2.30 2.02 33.32
C THR A 590 -1.07 1.13 33.44
N GLU A 591 -1.17 -0.09 32.96
CA GLU A 591 -0.09 -1.09 32.95
C GLU A 591 0.38 -1.38 31.53
N LEU A 592 1.65 -1.78 31.38
CA LEU A 592 2.24 -2.21 30.11
C LEU A 592 2.36 -3.74 30.08
N ALA A 593 1.62 -4.37 29.19
CA ALA A 593 1.86 -5.76 28.80
C ALA A 593 2.99 -5.80 27.75
N ASN A 594 4.23 -6.09 28.18
CA ASN A 594 5.40 -6.03 27.33
C ASN A 594 5.50 -7.27 26.42
N TRP A 595 4.66 -7.32 25.37
CA TRP A 595 4.68 -8.36 24.35
C TRP A 595 5.98 -8.33 23.56
N HIS A 596 6.48 -7.13 23.21
CA HIS A 596 7.75 -6.97 22.51
C HIS A 596 8.88 -7.76 23.18
N ALA A 597 9.16 -7.51 24.45
CA ALA A 597 10.23 -8.19 25.15
C ALA A 597 9.99 -9.71 25.28
N ALA A 598 8.73 -10.14 25.42
CA ALA A 598 8.39 -11.55 25.56
C ALA A 598 8.64 -12.35 24.29
N ILE A 599 8.37 -11.75 23.10
CA ILE A 599 8.45 -12.45 21.80
C ILE A 599 9.80 -12.25 21.11
N ALA A 600 10.48 -11.12 21.32
CA ALA A 600 11.78 -10.82 20.71
C ALA A 600 12.83 -11.93 20.94
N ALA A 601 12.83 -12.52 22.14
CA ALA A 601 13.70 -13.66 22.47
C ALA A 601 13.23 -15.01 21.86
N ARG A 602 12.08 -15.04 21.16
CA ARG A 602 11.43 -16.27 20.69
C ARG A 602 10.80 -16.12 19.29
N PRO A 603 11.55 -15.67 18.27
CA PRO A 603 11.01 -15.39 16.93
C PRO A 603 10.40 -16.63 16.28
N ALA A 604 10.85 -17.84 16.62
CA ALA A 604 10.26 -19.09 16.15
C ALA A 604 8.77 -19.29 16.54
N LEU A 605 8.27 -18.54 17.52
CA LEU A 605 6.86 -18.53 17.92
C LEU A 605 5.98 -17.61 17.07
N LEU A 606 6.56 -16.91 16.10
CA LEU A 606 5.84 -16.13 15.10
C LEU A 606 5.69 -16.92 13.80
N TRP A 607 4.69 -16.55 13.02
CA TRP A 607 4.59 -16.94 11.63
C TRP A 607 5.73 -16.30 10.81
N PRO A 608 6.01 -16.76 9.57
CA PRO A 608 7.11 -16.23 8.76
C PRO A 608 7.02 -14.72 8.47
N ASP A 609 5.87 -14.10 8.67
CA ASP A 609 5.67 -12.65 8.56
C ASP A 609 6.37 -11.84 9.68
N GLY A 610 6.91 -12.51 10.71
CA GLY A 610 7.57 -11.86 11.82
C GLY A 610 6.66 -11.03 12.75
N ILE A 611 5.34 -11.11 12.56
CA ILE A 611 4.34 -10.28 13.25
C ILE A 611 3.36 -11.14 14.05
N HIS A 612 2.70 -12.07 13.36
CA HIS A 612 1.59 -12.84 13.94
C HIS A 612 2.10 -14.04 14.74
N PRO A 613 1.59 -14.22 15.97
CA PRO A 613 1.98 -15.37 16.79
C PRO A 613 1.40 -16.67 16.24
N ARG A 614 2.23 -17.73 16.20
CA ARG A 614 1.76 -19.11 16.04
C ARG A 614 0.96 -19.54 17.28
N PRO A 615 0.25 -20.68 17.29
CA PRO A 615 -0.54 -21.11 18.46
C PRO A 615 0.24 -21.11 19.78
N ALA A 616 1.53 -21.46 19.78
CA ALA A 616 2.37 -21.38 20.98
C ALA A 616 2.72 -19.94 21.37
N GLY A 617 2.93 -19.05 20.37
CA GLY A 617 3.10 -17.61 20.56
C GLY A 617 1.82 -16.95 21.08
N ALA A 618 0.65 -17.34 20.57
CA ALA A 618 -0.64 -16.84 21.04
C ALA A 618 -0.88 -17.20 22.53
N ARG A 619 -0.47 -18.38 22.97
CA ARG A 619 -0.47 -18.73 24.41
C ARG A 619 0.50 -17.88 25.24
N LEU A 620 1.65 -17.53 24.70
CA LEU A 620 2.58 -16.59 25.33
C LEU A 620 1.97 -15.20 25.44
N TYR A 621 1.36 -14.70 24.35
CA TYR A 621 0.65 -13.43 24.32
C TYR A 621 -0.43 -13.35 25.43
N ALA A 622 -1.28 -14.35 25.51
CA ALA A 622 -2.34 -14.42 26.52
C ALA A 622 -1.78 -14.42 27.97
N ARG A 623 -0.65 -15.12 28.21
CA ARG A 623 0.03 -15.07 29.52
C ARG A 623 0.57 -13.69 29.85
N VAL A 624 1.18 -12.99 28.90
CA VAL A 624 1.72 -11.63 29.08
C VAL A 624 0.60 -10.65 29.42
N VAL A 625 -0.51 -10.69 28.68
CA VAL A 625 -1.69 -9.86 28.94
C VAL A 625 -2.28 -10.14 30.32
N ARG A 626 -2.49 -11.42 30.66
CA ARG A 626 -3.02 -11.81 31.98
C ARG A 626 -2.11 -11.39 33.14
N ALA A 627 -0.80 -11.48 32.97
CA ALA A 627 0.17 -11.03 33.98
C ALA A 627 0.09 -9.51 34.21
N ALA A 628 -0.01 -8.72 33.16
CA ALA A 628 -0.15 -7.28 33.25
C ALA A 628 -1.47 -6.89 33.93
N ILE A 629 -2.60 -7.53 33.59
CA ILE A 629 -3.89 -7.33 34.28
C ILE A 629 -3.75 -7.60 35.79
N LYS A 630 -3.10 -8.73 36.16
CA LYS A 630 -2.88 -9.07 37.57
C LYS A 630 -2.03 -8.01 38.30
N ALA A 631 -0.99 -7.49 37.65
CA ALA A 631 -0.11 -6.45 38.21
C ALA A 631 -0.90 -5.16 38.50
N GLY A 632 -1.67 -4.66 37.53
CA GLY A 632 -2.49 -3.45 37.66
C GLY A 632 -3.52 -3.54 38.80
N LEU A 633 -4.27 -4.66 38.85
CA LEU A 633 -5.24 -4.88 39.91
C LEU A 633 -4.59 -4.95 41.32
N THR A 634 -3.36 -5.48 41.43
CA THR A 634 -2.62 -5.54 42.69
C THR A 634 -2.17 -4.14 43.13
N THR A 635 -1.72 -3.33 42.20
CA THR A 635 -1.30 -1.93 42.45
C THR A 635 -2.48 -1.08 42.87
N GLY A 636 -3.65 -1.21 42.22
CA GLY A 636 -4.88 -0.50 42.59
C GLY A 636 -5.37 -0.85 44.00
N GLN A 637 -5.30 -2.13 44.39
CA GLN A 637 -5.68 -2.53 45.78
C GLN A 637 -4.73 -1.98 46.85
N ARG A 638 -3.42 -1.92 46.60
CA ARG A 638 -2.46 -1.31 47.52
C ARG A 638 -2.71 0.18 47.72
N SER A 639 -3.05 0.89 46.65
CA SER A 639 -3.36 2.32 46.73
C SER A 639 -4.65 2.59 47.51
N SER A 640 -5.67 1.74 47.37
CA SER A 640 -6.92 1.86 48.15
C SER A 640 -6.73 1.54 49.64
N CYS A 641 -5.90 0.56 49.98
CA CYS A 641 -5.56 0.26 51.39
C CYS A 641 -4.72 1.39 52.03
N ALA A 642 -3.85 2.07 51.25
CA ALA A 642 -3.05 3.20 51.76
C ALA A 642 -3.84 4.49 51.91
N ALA A 643 -4.98 4.64 51.20
CA ALA A 643 -5.85 5.83 51.26
C ALA A 643 -6.96 5.76 52.31
N SER A 644 -7.12 4.63 53.03
CA SER A 644 -8.05 4.57 54.17
C SER A 644 -7.39 5.28 55.38
N PRO A 645 -7.89 6.43 55.85
CA PRO A 645 -7.32 7.06 57.01
C PRO A 645 -7.51 6.14 58.20
N SER A 646 -6.42 5.84 58.92
CA SER A 646 -6.45 5.35 60.29
C SER A 646 -7.35 6.27 61.06
N GLY A 647 -8.52 5.78 61.51
CA GLY A 647 -9.45 6.56 62.27
C GLY A 647 -8.76 7.33 63.39
N SER A 648 -8.96 8.64 63.36
CA SER A 648 -8.68 9.52 64.49
C SER A 648 -9.45 9.05 65.69
N ALA A 649 -8.71 8.83 66.77
CA ALA A 649 -9.20 8.64 68.10
C ALA A 649 -10.01 9.85 68.62
#